data_d47c440af3d2453b45472337fadd73cc
#
_entry.id   d47c440af3d2453b45472337fadd73cc
#
_cell.length_a   1.000
_cell.length_b   1.000
_cell.length_c   1.000
_cell.angle_alpha   90.00
_cell.angle_beta   90.00
_cell.angle_gamma   90.00
#
_symmetry.space_group_name_H-M   'P 1'
#
loop_
_entity.id
_entity.type
_entity.pdbx_description
1 polymer ?
#
loop_
_entity_poly.entity_id
_entity_poly.type
_entity_poly.pdbx_seq_one_letter_code
_entity_poly.pdbx_strand_id
1 'polypeptide(L)'
;MKKRNILFNLLVFGILILGLHINANAQETSVPDGYTGIYNIADLSGIRNNPSGKYILMNDIDMTEDTKKGGDWDNGMGWTPIEEFSGVLDGNGHQIIGMNIYTDTDESAEETWNVGLIGLLNNGSIKNLGMKNVNIDVKARHVGALVGRIEFKNSPKTSVIKNCYISGDIRNTNGYNTYYSSGGIAGYIRANVYSDDTVIENCLNMANITVGTASADSYAGGILGNCWGADFDSKVCKNCYSIGKIKGAAYNGGITSSTCGNCFYLKGSIENKEEWKQEGETALTNAQMKYAQTFTGFDFKNTWEIDPYCSYQYPQLKDNRYIRVKNVILLSKPNKIIYNQGDKLDLSGAAVKVVYDDGTDANIAVSNNMLGSYDMKKLGTQTFIIQYGGKKVSFDIDVKEIFASSIKLNQSKIDVKKGKTYQLKATVYPTNTTNQKLTWASDDSSIATVNSSGKITAKSAGTTTIWVSTANGKTAKCVVNVQVLAVELNIIPDAITLKEGQSKQLKAVVSPIDTTERVKWHSSNPKIAKVDQTGKVTALKSGETVIYATTDSLDYWAGCNVRVKKATTNSGNISVSKTVIKKVSALKKKKALIKYNKVQGASSYQVQYSMKKNFARAKTKTAKGNSLKVSGLKVKKKYYFRVRVCKKVNGKTYYSGWSNVKSVKAKK
;
A
#
# COMPACT_ATOMS: atom_id res chain seq x y z
N MET A 1 -20.07 -56.13 28.77
CA MET A 1 -18.85 -55.80 28.01
C MET A 1 -19.10 -54.61 27.10
N LYS A 2 -18.15 -53.67 27.18
CA LYS A 2 -17.93 -52.49 26.33
C LYS A 2 -18.91 -51.33 26.46
N LYS A 3 -18.78 -50.62 27.56
CA LYS A 3 -18.83 -49.14 27.64
C LYS A 3 -17.40 -48.65 27.48
N ARG A 4 -17.07 -48.00 26.39
CA ARG A 4 -15.90 -47.11 26.20
C ARG A 4 -15.98 -46.50 24.81
N ASN A 5 -15.96 -45.18 24.76
CA ASN A 5 -15.78 -44.28 23.65
C ASN A 5 -16.97 -43.33 23.37
N ILE A 6 -17.36 -42.56 24.35
CA ILE A 6 -18.05 -41.27 24.19
C ILE A 6 -17.47 -40.33 25.29
N LEU A 7 -16.21 -40.01 25.22
CA LEU A 7 -15.61 -38.98 26.11
C LEU A 7 -14.35 -38.39 25.50
N PHE A 8 -14.30 -38.19 24.18
CA PHE A 8 -13.15 -37.56 23.53
C PHE A 8 -13.49 -36.43 22.55
N ASN A 9 -14.78 -36.09 22.40
CA ASN A 9 -15.21 -35.03 21.47
C ASN A 9 -15.89 -33.84 22.14
N LEU A 10 -15.67 -33.62 23.44
CA LEU A 10 -16.23 -32.45 24.18
C LEU A 10 -15.15 -31.61 24.86
N LEU A 11 -13.87 -31.82 24.51
CA LEU A 11 -12.76 -31.03 25.06
C LEU A 11 -12.00 -30.20 24.00
N VAL A 12 -12.52 -30.08 22.79
CA VAL A 12 -11.92 -29.26 21.72
C VAL A 12 -12.77 -28.03 21.34
N PHE A 13 -13.98 -27.89 21.92
CA PHE A 13 -14.84 -26.72 21.67
C PHE A 13 -14.93 -25.73 22.84
N GLY A 14 -14.10 -25.90 23.87
CA GLY A 14 -14.08 -25.06 25.07
C GLY A 14 -12.90 -24.07 25.18
N ILE A 15 -12.02 -23.95 24.18
CA ILE A 15 -10.82 -23.07 24.25
C ILE A 15 -10.79 -22.15 23.02
N LEU A 16 -11.89 -21.50 22.71
CA LEU A 16 -11.87 -20.46 21.67
C LEU A 16 -12.78 -19.26 21.96
N ILE A 17 -13.08 -18.99 23.25
CA ILE A 17 -13.64 -17.70 23.68
C ILE A 17 -12.96 -17.31 25.00
N LEU A 18 -11.64 -17.29 25.02
CA LEU A 18 -10.88 -16.37 25.86
C LEU A 18 -10.28 -15.37 24.86
N GLY A 19 -11.07 -14.34 24.56
CA GLY A 19 -10.53 -13.14 23.96
C GLY A 19 -9.27 -12.76 24.72
N LEU A 20 -8.14 -12.79 24.05
CA LEU A 20 -6.94 -12.13 24.51
C LEU A 20 -7.29 -10.67 24.79
N HIS A 21 -7.73 -10.38 26.01
CA HIS A 21 -7.47 -9.08 26.58
C HIS A 21 -5.93 -9.03 26.69
N ILE A 22 -5.29 -8.59 25.62
CA ILE A 22 -3.96 -8.04 25.74
C ILE A 22 -4.18 -6.77 26.57
N ASN A 23 -4.12 -6.92 27.90
CA ASN A 23 -3.71 -5.82 28.75
C ASN A 23 -2.39 -5.38 28.12
N ALA A 24 -2.40 -4.23 27.45
CA ALA A 24 -1.18 -3.51 27.19
C ALA A 24 -0.62 -3.21 28.58
N ASN A 25 0.23 -4.10 29.09
CA ASN A 25 1.08 -3.78 30.22
C ASN A 25 1.73 -2.47 29.84
N ALA A 26 1.56 -1.46 30.70
CA ALA A 26 2.41 -0.28 30.65
C ALA A 26 3.83 -0.84 30.56
N GLN A 27 4.55 -0.45 29.54
CA GLN A 27 5.95 -0.82 29.38
C GLN A 27 6.63 -0.33 30.65
N GLU A 28 7.16 -1.23 31.48
CA GLU A 28 7.93 -0.86 32.65
C GLU A 28 9.05 0.06 32.15
N THR A 29 8.94 1.33 32.46
CA THR A 29 9.98 2.30 32.10
C THR A 29 11.16 1.99 33.02
N SER A 30 12.21 1.42 32.47
CA SER A 30 13.46 1.24 33.20
C SER A 30 14.02 2.59 33.61
N VAL A 31 14.63 2.66 34.79
CA VAL A 31 15.34 3.87 35.24
C VAL A 31 16.41 4.22 34.20
N PRO A 32 16.44 5.45 33.66
CA PRO A 32 17.45 5.86 32.69
C PRO A 32 18.87 5.84 33.28
N ASP A 33 19.86 5.58 32.44
CA ASP A 33 21.26 5.58 32.85
C ASP A 33 21.64 6.88 33.55
N GLY A 34 22.29 6.77 34.70
CA GLY A 34 22.75 7.89 35.51
C GLY A 34 21.68 8.53 36.40
N TYR A 35 20.46 7.98 36.42
CA TYR A 35 19.42 8.38 37.36
C TYR A 35 19.27 7.35 38.50
N THR A 36 18.78 7.83 39.65
CA THR A 36 18.28 6.99 40.75
C THR A 36 16.76 7.00 40.72
N GLY A 37 16.13 5.82 40.65
CA GLY A 37 14.68 5.66 40.69
C GLY A 37 14.09 5.98 42.05
N ILE A 38 13.00 6.72 42.11
CA ILE A 38 12.22 7.07 43.30
C ILE A 38 10.87 6.35 43.20
N TYR A 39 10.60 5.42 44.09
CA TYR A 39 9.43 4.55 44.07
C TYR A 39 8.45 4.83 45.22
N ASN A 40 8.90 5.48 46.29
CA ASN A 40 8.13 5.73 47.49
C ASN A 40 8.69 6.92 48.29
N ILE A 41 8.06 7.27 49.42
CA ILE A 41 8.44 8.39 50.29
C ILE A 41 9.85 8.25 50.88
N ALA A 42 10.28 7.00 51.18
CA ALA A 42 11.62 6.75 51.73
C ALA A 42 12.71 7.07 50.68
N ASP A 43 12.51 6.64 49.42
CA ASP A 43 13.42 6.96 48.32
C ASP A 43 13.47 8.47 48.10
N LEU A 44 12.30 9.15 48.11
CA LEU A 44 12.19 10.60 47.98
C LEU A 44 12.97 11.31 49.12
N SER A 45 12.81 10.87 50.34
CA SER A 45 13.58 11.35 51.51
C SER A 45 15.07 11.08 51.34
N GLY A 46 15.45 9.96 50.70
CA GLY A 46 16.84 9.56 50.47
C GLY A 46 17.63 10.56 49.61
N ILE A 47 16.95 11.47 48.84
CA ILE A 47 17.58 12.57 48.09
C ILE A 47 18.51 13.39 49.02
N ARG A 48 18.20 13.56 50.32
CA ARG A 48 19.01 14.27 51.30
C ARG A 48 20.45 13.76 51.43
N ASN A 49 20.66 12.48 51.12
CA ASN A 49 21.97 11.82 51.22
C ASN A 49 22.88 12.19 50.03
N ASN A 50 22.31 12.57 48.89
CA ASN A 50 23.07 13.04 47.73
C ASN A 50 22.29 14.11 46.96
N PRO A 51 22.21 15.34 47.49
CA PRO A 51 21.38 16.41 46.93
C PRO A 51 21.84 16.93 45.57
N SER A 52 22.97 16.48 45.06
CA SER A 52 23.47 16.78 43.69
C SER A 52 23.20 15.69 42.69
N GLY A 53 22.57 14.58 43.10
CA GLY A 53 22.24 13.43 42.24
C GLY A 53 21.16 13.72 41.22
N LYS A 54 20.98 12.74 40.29
CA LYS A 54 19.88 12.76 39.33
C LYS A 54 18.83 11.72 39.75
N TYR A 55 17.62 12.17 39.88
CA TYR A 55 16.50 11.37 40.40
C TYR A 55 15.34 11.38 39.42
N ILE A 56 14.63 10.28 39.33
CA ILE A 56 13.43 10.13 38.50
C ILE A 56 12.34 9.37 39.27
N LEU A 57 11.13 9.92 39.29
CA LEU A 57 9.99 9.22 39.86
C LEU A 57 9.59 8.05 38.95
N MET A 58 9.40 6.89 39.56
CA MET A 58 8.96 5.68 38.88
C MET A 58 7.52 5.29 39.24
N ASN A 59 6.96 5.93 40.29
CA ASN A 59 5.59 5.76 40.76
C ASN A 59 5.03 7.13 41.21
N ASP A 60 3.70 7.22 41.28
CA ASP A 60 3.08 8.24 42.09
C ASP A 60 3.39 7.96 43.57
N ILE A 61 3.64 9.03 44.34
CA ILE A 61 3.95 8.95 45.74
C ILE A 61 2.83 9.61 46.53
N ASP A 62 1.97 8.81 47.15
CA ASP A 62 0.92 9.28 48.05
C ASP A 62 1.50 9.46 49.45
N MET A 63 1.54 10.69 49.93
CA MET A 63 2.07 11.11 51.23
C MET A 63 0.95 11.53 52.20
N THR A 64 -0.32 11.32 51.78
CA THR A 64 -1.49 11.87 52.51
C THR A 64 -1.53 11.44 53.95
N GLU A 65 -1.37 10.14 54.21
CA GLU A 65 -1.41 9.59 55.56
C GLU A 65 -0.09 9.71 56.28
N ASP A 66 1.03 9.63 55.53
CA ASP A 66 2.37 9.63 56.09
C ASP A 66 2.82 10.98 56.64
N THR A 67 2.43 12.07 55.99
CA THR A 67 2.86 13.43 56.37
C THR A 67 1.79 14.25 57.12
N LYS A 68 0.59 13.64 57.35
CA LYS A 68 -0.39 14.27 58.24
C LYS A 68 0.08 14.24 59.70
N LYS A 69 -0.52 15.07 60.54
CA LYS A 69 -0.22 15.08 62.00
C LYS A 69 -0.38 13.69 62.62
N GLY A 70 0.70 13.16 63.19
CA GLY A 70 0.81 11.84 63.74
C GLY A 70 1.03 10.72 62.72
N GLY A 71 1.35 11.03 61.45
CA GLY A 71 1.77 10.06 60.42
C GLY A 71 3.23 9.63 60.62
N ASP A 72 3.62 8.56 59.89
CA ASP A 72 4.97 7.93 60.07
C ASP A 72 6.14 8.86 59.67
N TRP A 73 5.88 9.88 58.85
CA TRP A 73 6.86 10.85 58.41
C TRP A 73 6.62 12.25 59.06
N ASP A 74 5.79 12.29 60.11
CA ASP A 74 5.51 13.49 60.83
C ASP A 74 6.51 13.67 61.99
N ASN A 75 7.51 14.52 61.80
CA ASN A 75 8.45 14.94 62.84
C ASN A 75 7.94 16.16 63.60
N GLY A 76 6.61 16.33 63.78
CA GLY A 76 5.97 17.50 64.38
C GLY A 76 5.72 18.62 63.40
N MET A 77 6.04 18.43 62.09
CA MET A 77 5.86 19.41 61.04
C MET A 77 5.40 18.81 59.71
N GLY A 78 5.04 17.52 59.67
CA GLY A 78 4.77 16.80 58.43
C GLY A 78 6.02 16.55 57.61
N TRP A 79 5.96 16.75 56.30
CA TRP A 79 7.17 16.62 55.49
C TRP A 79 8.23 17.65 55.86
N THR A 80 9.40 17.22 56.22
CA THR A 80 10.57 18.08 56.39
C THR A 80 11.11 18.43 54.98
N PRO A 81 11.21 19.72 54.58
CA PRO A 81 11.80 20.07 53.28
C PRO A 81 13.21 19.47 53.08
N ILE A 82 13.53 19.08 51.85
CA ILE A 82 14.92 18.80 51.49
C ILE A 82 15.68 20.12 51.55
N GLU A 83 16.61 20.25 52.48
CA GLU A 83 17.22 21.56 52.87
C GLU A 83 17.84 22.27 51.68
N GLU A 84 18.74 21.66 50.93
CA GLU A 84 19.33 22.17 49.68
C GLU A 84 19.36 21.10 48.63
N PHE A 85 19.04 21.45 47.38
CA PHE A 85 19.10 20.56 46.23
C PHE A 85 19.75 21.24 45.03
N SER A 86 20.76 20.58 44.45
CA SER A 86 21.52 21.05 43.30
C SER A 86 21.52 20.03 42.12
N GLY A 87 20.81 18.95 42.26
CA GLY A 87 20.70 17.85 41.30
C GLY A 87 19.61 18.05 40.27
N VAL A 88 19.15 16.95 39.70
CA VAL A 88 18.02 16.88 38.78
C VAL A 88 16.92 15.99 39.37
N LEU A 89 15.71 16.50 39.48
CA LEU A 89 14.53 15.75 39.86
C LEU A 89 13.56 15.73 38.67
N ASP A 90 13.41 14.56 38.04
CA ASP A 90 12.43 14.35 36.97
C ASP A 90 11.21 13.61 37.54
N GLY A 91 10.06 14.26 37.52
CA GLY A 91 8.81 13.63 37.92
C GLY A 91 8.32 12.56 36.94
N ASN A 92 8.84 12.52 35.69
CA ASN A 92 8.47 11.52 34.70
C ASN A 92 6.93 11.42 34.46
N GLY A 93 6.20 12.52 34.69
CA GLY A 93 4.73 12.56 34.63
C GLY A 93 4.03 11.95 35.86
N HIS A 94 4.78 11.57 36.88
CA HIS A 94 4.23 11.09 38.15
C HIS A 94 3.89 12.24 39.10
N GLN A 95 3.13 11.94 40.15
CA GLN A 95 2.61 12.90 41.12
C GLN A 95 3.10 12.58 42.52
N ILE A 96 3.34 13.63 43.31
CA ILE A 96 3.39 13.59 44.76
C ILE A 96 2.03 14.07 45.26
N ILE A 97 1.33 13.27 46.05
CA ILE A 97 -0.05 13.51 46.48
C ILE A 97 -0.11 13.71 47.98
N GLY A 98 -0.86 14.69 48.42
CA GLY A 98 -1.22 14.88 49.82
C GLY A 98 -0.05 15.25 50.75
N MET A 99 1.01 15.90 50.23
CA MET A 99 2.09 16.40 51.07
C MET A 99 1.57 17.44 52.05
N ASN A 100 1.78 17.18 53.35
CA ASN A 100 1.46 18.11 54.42
C ASN A 100 2.74 18.69 55.03
N ILE A 101 2.76 20.02 55.23
CA ILE A 101 3.79 20.76 56.01
C ILE A 101 3.06 21.73 56.91
N TYR A 102 3.32 21.68 58.19
CA TYR A 102 2.68 22.57 59.13
C TYR A 102 3.63 23.00 60.29
N THR A 103 3.32 24.13 60.94
CA THR A 103 4.04 24.58 62.15
C THR A 103 3.04 24.67 63.28
N ASP A 104 3.25 23.87 64.33
CA ASP A 104 2.38 23.78 65.50
C ASP A 104 2.70 24.82 66.60
N THR A 105 3.83 25.54 66.52
CA THR A 105 4.30 26.38 67.61
C THR A 105 4.31 27.85 67.23
N ASP A 106 3.91 28.70 68.21
CA ASP A 106 4.11 30.16 68.17
C ASP A 106 5.58 30.57 68.39
N GLU A 107 6.46 29.62 68.60
CA GLU A 107 7.88 29.88 68.80
C GLU A 107 8.51 30.32 67.45
N SER A 108 9.32 31.37 67.58
CA SER A 108 10.05 32.02 66.49
C SER A 108 10.72 31.01 65.55
N ALA A 109 10.01 30.65 64.46
CA ALA A 109 10.68 30.00 63.34
C ALA A 109 11.81 30.96 62.90
N GLU A 110 13.04 30.47 62.90
CA GLU A 110 14.20 31.27 62.47
C GLU A 110 13.91 31.97 61.16
N GLU A 111 14.37 33.22 61.04
CA GLU A 111 14.14 34.14 59.90
C GLU A 111 14.53 33.59 58.52
N THR A 112 15.01 32.37 58.46
CA THR A 112 15.63 31.75 57.29
C THR A 112 14.88 30.56 56.72
N TRP A 113 13.68 30.20 57.24
CA TRP A 113 13.03 28.98 56.85
C TRP A 113 12.37 29.04 55.45
N ASN A 114 12.85 28.14 54.56
CA ASN A 114 12.32 27.98 53.22
C ASN A 114 11.49 26.70 53.16
N VAL A 115 10.21 26.80 52.81
CA VAL A 115 9.23 25.70 52.90
C VAL A 115 8.75 25.28 51.52
N GLY A 116 8.79 23.95 51.29
CA GLY A 116 8.31 23.26 50.09
C GLY A 116 8.74 21.79 50.11
N LEU A 117 8.56 21.08 49.03
CA LEU A 117 9.18 19.79 48.84
C LEU A 117 10.71 19.91 49.02
N ILE A 118 11.26 20.97 48.45
CA ILE A 118 12.66 21.38 48.56
C ILE A 118 12.70 22.78 49.19
N GLY A 119 13.52 22.96 50.27
CA GLY A 119 13.72 24.24 50.90
C GLY A 119 14.48 25.21 50.01
N LEU A 120 15.67 24.84 49.55
CA LEU A 120 16.53 25.65 48.69
C LEU A 120 16.92 24.88 47.41
N LEU A 121 16.55 25.41 46.26
CA LEU A 121 17.04 24.94 44.96
C LEU A 121 18.24 25.80 44.55
N ASN A 122 19.44 25.21 44.55
CA ASN A 122 20.68 25.88 44.23
C ASN A 122 21.34 25.29 43.00
N ASN A 123 21.21 25.92 41.83
CA ASN A 123 21.68 25.46 40.54
C ASN A 123 21.14 24.06 40.14
N GLY A 124 20.01 23.62 40.68
CA GLY A 124 19.35 22.35 40.38
C GLY A 124 18.25 22.49 39.31
N SER A 125 17.63 21.38 38.98
CA SER A 125 16.52 21.29 38.02
C SER A 125 15.41 20.38 38.50
N ILE A 126 14.15 20.82 38.34
CA ILE A 126 12.95 20.02 38.62
C ILE A 126 12.04 20.06 37.39
N LYS A 127 11.60 18.93 36.91
CA LYS A 127 10.75 18.89 35.71
C LYS A 127 9.72 17.76 35.74
N ASN A 128 8.65 17.94 34.96
CA ASN A 128 7.62 16.93 34.71
C ASN A 128 7.01 16.35 36.00
N LEU A 129 6.87 17.16 37.06
CA LEU A 129 6.40 16.75 38.37
C LEU A 129 5.04 17.38 38.68
N GLY A 130 4.05 16.54 39.06
CA GLY A 130 2.80 17.00 39.63
C GLY A 130 2.82 16.98 41.16
N MET A 131 2.31 18.03 41.81
CA MET A 131 2.01 18.00 43.24
C MET A 131 0.52 18.21 43.45
N LYS A 132 -0.17 17.21 43.93
CA LYS A 132 -1.64 17.20 44.03
C LYS A 132 -2.08 17.20 45.49
N ASN A 133 -3.06 18.07 45.79
CA ASN A 133 -3.64 18.14 47.13
C ASN A 133 -2.58 18.44 48.23
N VAL A 134 -1.65 19.37 47.92
CA VAL A 134 -0.69 19.82 48.97
C VAL A 134 -1.45 20.60 50.05
N ASN A 135 -1.00 20.47 51.30
CA ASN A 135 -1.53 21.20 52.42
C ASN A 135 -0.35 21.80 53.22
N ILE A 136 -0.09 23.07 53.01
CA ILE A 136 1.00 23.80 53.68
C ILE A 136 0.37 24.89 54.58
N ASP A 137 0.54 24.77 55.89
CA ASP A 137 0.07 25.79 56.89
C ASP A 137 1.20 26.16 57.82
N VAL A 138 1.89 27.22 57.52
CA VAL A 138 3.17 27.55 58.14
C VAL A 138 3.32 29.04 58.47
N LYS A 139 4.34 29.34 59.30
CA LYS A 139 4.86 30.68 59.53
C LYS A 139 6.31 30.71 59.04
N ALA A 140 6.54 31.00 57.77
CA ALA A 140 7.86 30.90 57.15
C ALA A 140 8.18 32.11 56.24
N ARG A 141 9.46 32.32 55.95
CA ARG A 141 9.92 33.45 55.12
C ARG A 141 9.60 33.25 53.65
N HIS A 142 9.90 32.08 53.09
CA HIS A 142 9.64 31.76 51.69
C HIS A 142 8.91 30.42 51.58
N VAL A 143 7.73 30.45 50.98
CA VAL A 143 6.87 29.27 50.86
C VAL A 143 6.48 29.04 49.41
N GLY A 144 6.78 27.85 48.89
CA GLY A 144 6.28 27.37 47.63
C GLY A 144 6.07 25.86 47.71
N ALA A 145 5.02 25.32 47.12
CA ALA A 145 4.75 23.89 47.26
C ALA A 145 5.92 23.03 46.76
N LEU A 146 6.57 23.40 45.67
CA LEU A 146 7.70 22.70 45.13
C LEU A 146 9.01 23.17 45.73
N VAL A 147 9.25 24.51 45.77
CA VAL A 147 10.50 25.10 46.24
C VAL A 147 10.25 26.31 47.11
N GLY A 148 10.80 26.36 48.34
CA GLY A 148 10.76 27.53 49.18
C GLY A 148 11.53 28.68 48.57
N ARG A 149 12.80 28.46 48.22
CA ARG A 149 13.71 29.49 47.68
C ARG A 149 14.56 28.93 46.55
N ILE A 150 14.80 29.76 45.53
CA ILE A 150 15.73 29.49 44.43
C ILE A 150 16.90 30.46 44.54
N GLU A 151 18.12 29.95 44.50
CA GLU A 151 19.34 30.74 44.46
C GLU A 151 20.29 30.29 43.35
N PHE A 152 21.03 31.23 42.83
CA PHE A 152 22.10 31.04 41.87
C PHE A 152 23.43 31.41 42.54
N LYS A 153 24.15 30.42 43.08
CA LYS A 153 25.49 30.61 43.61
C LYS A 153 26.50 30.25 42.52
N ASN A 154 27.32 31.21 42.09
CA ASN A 154 28.44 31.00 41.17
C ASN A 154 28.01 30.55 39.75
N SER A 155 27.35 31.46 39.00
CA SER A 155 26.94 31.31 37.59
C SER A 155 27.92 30.48 36.70
N PRO A 156 27.48 29.71 35.65
CA PRO A 156 26.40 30.03 34.71
C PRO A 156 25.28 28.93 34.55
N LYS A 157 24.99 28.15 35.56
CA LYS A 157 23.87 27.23 35.50
C LYS A 157 22.65 27.80 36.18
N THR A 158 21.61 28.04 35.41
CA THR A 158 20.30 28.48 35.90
C THR A 158 19.52 27.31 36.48
N SER A 159 18.89 27.52 37.63
CA SER A 159 17.88 26.58 38.15
C SER A 159 16.67 26.61 37.20
N VAL A 160 16.18 25.44 36.81
CA VAL A 160 15.05 25.33 35.90
C VAL A 160 13.95 24.49 36.53
N ILE A 161 12.76 25.07 36.68
CA ILE A 161 11.53 24.36 37.02
C ILE A 161 10.66 24.34 35.76
N LYS A 162 10.36 23.17 35.23
CA LYS A 162 9.67 23.04 33.95
C LYS A 162 8.60 21.97 33.95
N ASN A 163 7.47 22.25 33.28
CA ASN A 163 6.37 21.26 33.10
C ASN A 163 5.86 20.70 34.43
N CYS A 164 5.66 21.55 35.43
CA CYS A 164 5.18 21.17 36.76
C CYS A 164 3.80 21.75 37.04
N TYR A 165 3.03 21.08 37.88
CA TYR A 165 1.77 21.62 38.37
C TYR A 165 1.57 21.40 39.86
N ILE A 166 0.79 22.32 40.50
CA ILE A 166 0.47 22.29 41.91
C ILE A 166 -1.03 22.41 42.11
N SER A 167 -1.61 21.64 43.04
CA SER A 167 -2.97 21.83 43.55
C SER A 167 -3.03 21.62 45.04
N GLY A 168 -4.00 22.27 45.74
CA GLY A 168 -4.19 22.17 47.17
C GLY A 168 -4.26 23.54 47.83
N ASP A 169 -3.74 23.69 49.05
CA ASP A 169 -3.79 24.90 49.83
C ASP A 169 -2.42 25.26 50.44
N ILE A 170 -2.02 26.49 50.28
CA ILE A 170 -0.79 27.07 50.85
C ILE A 170 -1.17 28.24 51.72
N ARG A 171 -0.95 28.11 53.03
CA ARG A 171 -1.22 29.12 53.99
C ARG A 171 0.08 29.53 54.71
N ASN A 172 0.45 30.77 54.56
CA ASN A 172 1.61 31.36 55.26
C ASN A 172 1.15 32.52 56.12
N THR A 173 0.97 32.27 57.42
CA THR A 173 0.45 33.26 58.37
C THR A 173 1.54 33.89 59.21
N ASN A 174 2.73 34.13 58.64
CA ASN A 174 3.83 34.77 59.32
C ASN A 174 3.38 36.13 59.89
N GLY A 175 3.44 36.30 61.22
CA GLY A 175 3.03 37.48 61.93
C GLY A 175 4.16 38.47 62.22
N TYR A 176 5.37 38.26 61.70
CA TYR A 176 6.53 39.09 61.96
C TYR A 176 6.65 40.23 60.92
N ASN A 177 7.12 41.41 61.38
CA ASN A 177 7.36 42.57 60.49
C ASN A 177 8.56 42.42 59.54
N THR A 178 8.73 41.20 58.99
CA THR A 178 9.82 40.88 58.08
C THR A 178 9.29 40.57 56.69
N TYR A 179 10.12 40.76 55.69
CA TYR A 179 9.91 40.40 54.30
C TYR A 179 9.59 38.91 54.13
N TYR A 180 8.46 38.55 53.54
CA TYR A 180 8.10 37.18 53.24
C TYR A 180 7.33 37.03 51.94
N SER A 181 7.44 35.84 51.32
CA SER A 181 6.86 35.60 50.02
C SER A 181 6.31 34.17 49.88
N SER A 182 5.16 34.04 49.19
CA SER A 182 4.50 32.78 48.96
C SER A 182 4.09 32.62 47.50
N GLY A 183 4.43 31.51 46.87
CA GLY A 183 4.04 31.17 45.50
C GLY A 183 3.54 29.73 45.38
N GLY A 184 2.76 29.45 44.36
CA GLY A 184 2.29 28.10 44.11
C GLY A 184 3.43 27.13 43.82
N ILE A 185 4.34 27.49 42.94
CA ILE A 185 5.51 26.70 42.56
C ILE A 185 6.72 27.05 43.47
N ALA A 186 7.09 28.29 43.53
CA ALA A 186 8.23 28.74 44.29
C ALA A 186 7.91 29.98 45.15
N GLY A 187 8.45 30.05 46.38
CA GLY A 187 8.25 31.20 47.27
C GLY A 187 9.06 32.40 46.83
N TYR A 188 10.36 32.26 46.61
CA TYR A 188 11.27 33.36 46.36
C TYR A 188 12.40 32.98 45.41
N ILE A 189 12.77 33.90 44.53
CA ILE A 189 13.98 33.80 43.73
C ILE A 189 14.96 34.93 44.15
N ARG A 190 16.17 34.54 44.52
CA ARG A 190 17.30 35.48 44.65
C ARG A 190 18.18 35.30 43.41
N ALA A 191 18.07 36.24 42.50
CA ALA A 191 18.83 36.23 41.26
C ALA A 191 19.90 37.33 41.27
N ASN A 192 21.15 36.92 41.01
CA ASN A 192 22.16 37.86 40.50
C ASN A 192 22.21 37.67 38.96
N VAL A 193 21.05 37.76 38.32
CA VAL A 193 20.91 37.33 36.90
C VAL A 193 20.96 38.58 36.02
N TYR A 194 21.98 38.65 35.20
CA TYR A 194 22.12 39.58 34.08
C TYR A 194 21.74 38.91 32.73
N SER A 195 20.85 37.92 32.74
CA SER A 195 20.53 37.15 31.51
C SER A 195 19.02 36.96 31.33
N ASP A 196 18.59 36.82 30.07
CA ASP A 196 17.23 36.52 29.65
C ASP A 196 16.75 35.11 30.04
N ASP A 197 17.39 34.45 31.02
CA ASP A 197 17.14 33.06 31.37
C ASP A 197 15.83 32.88 32.14
N THR A 198 14.91 32.14 31.56
CA THR A 198 13.66 31.74 32.20
C THR A 198 13.95 30.68 33.25
N VAL A 199 13.50 30.92 34.48
CA VAL A 199 13.71 30.03 35.64
C VAL A 199 12.54 29.06 35.83
N ILE A 200 11.30 29.52 35.61
CA ILE A 200 10.08 28.72 35.74
C ILE A 200 9.35 28.74 34.38
N GLU A 201 9.18 27.60 33.76
CA GLU A 201 8.58 27.51 32.43
C GLU A 201 7.50 26.41 32.34
N ASN A 202 6.42 26.70 31.62
CA ASN A 202 5.33 25.76 31.37
C ASN A 202 4.78 25.15 32.66
N CYS A 203 4.52 25.96 33.67
CA CYS A 203 4.01 25.53 34.96
C CYS A 203 2.61 26.07 35.20
N LEU A 204 1.84 25.32 35.98
CA LEU A 204 0.49 25.75 36.37
C LEU A 204 0.26 25.60 37.87
N ASN A 205 -0.50 26.55 38.43
CA ASN A 205 -0.93 26.52 39.82
C ASN A 205 -2.47 26.48 39.92
N MET A 206 -2.96 25.56 40.69
CA MET A 206 -4.37 25.43 41.08
C MET A 206 -4.54 25.54 42.59
N ALA A 207 -3.43 25.58 43.35
CA ALA A 207 -3.46 25.74 44.79
C ALA A 207 -3.91 27.15 45.19
N ASN A 208 -4.73 27.26 46.25
CA ASN A 208 -5.05 28.51 46.86
C ASN A 208 -3.88 28.98 47.73
N ILE A 209 -3.60 30.27 47.69
CA ILE A 209 -2.52 30.89 48.44
C ILE A 209 -3.11 31.91 49.39
N THR A 210 -2.92 31.69 50.69
CA THR A 210 -3.36 32.63 51.73
C THR A 210 -2.15 33.12 52.50
N VAL A 211 -1.99 34.43 52.58
CA VAL A 211 -0.87 35.06 53.25
C VAL A 211 -1.41 35.93 54.39
N GLY A 212 -0.73 35.95 55.53
CA GLY A 212 -1.09 36.82 56.67
C GLY A 212 -0.91 38.31 56.34
N THR A 213 -1.73 39.16 56.94
CA THR A 213 -1.78 40.63 56.66
C THR A 213 -0.83 41.45 57.52
N ALA A 214 0.03 40.84 58.32
CA ALA A 214 0.76 41.53 59.37
C ALA A 214 1.99 42.34 58.90
N SER A 215 2.45 42.16 57.66
CA SER A 215 3.62 42.87 57.13
C SER A 215 3.32 43.66 55.86
N ALA A 216 3.83 44.93 55.83
CA ALA A 216 3.80 45.77 54.63
C ALA A 216 4.66 45.16 53.46
N ASP A 217 5.60 44.27 53.73
CA ASP A 217 6.52 43.64 52.79
C ASP A 217 6.18 42.19 52.51
N SER A 218 4.89 41.87 52.38
CA SER A 218 4.41 40.54 52.05
C SER A 218 4.02 40.40 50.58
N TYR A 219 4.45 39.29 49.95
CA TYR A 219 4.27 39.05 48.52
C TYR A 219 3.60 37.70 48.27
N ALA A 220 2.65 37.70 47.38
CA ALA A 220 2.04 36.47 46.91
C ALA A 220 1.90 36.44 45.39
N GLY A 221 2.19 35.30 44.77
CA GLY A 221 2.01 35.09 43.35
C GLY A 221 1.54 33.67 43.03
N GLY A 222 0.71 33.54 42.02
CA GLY A 222 0.16 32.22 41.64
C GLY A 222 1.23 31.18 41.32
N ILE A 223 2.31 31.58 40.73
CA ILE A 223 3.46 30.70 40.40
C ILE A 223 4.65 31.01 41.30
N LEU A 224 5.05 32.26 41.42
CA LEU A 224 6.21 32.72 42.16
C LEU A 224 5.83 33.86 43.11
N GLY A 225 6.15 33.74 44.37
CA GLY A 225 5.84 34.78 45.35
C GLY A 225 6.56 36.11 45.07
N ASN A 226 7.89 36.12 45.02
CA ASN A 226 8.67 37.29 44.67
C ASN A 226 10.03 36.95 44.07
N CYS A 227 10.61 37.88 43.32
CA CYS A 227 11.97 37.84 42.80
C CYS A 227 12.73 39.11 43.14
N TRP A 228 13.96 38.97 43.65
CA TRP A 228 14.83 40.10 43.94
C TRP A 228 16.18 39.96 43.24
N GLY A 229 16.70 41.05 42.69
CA GLY A 229 17.99 41.06 41.99
C GLY A 229 17.94 40.72 40.52
N ALA A 230 16.74 40.47 39.93
CA ALA A 230 16.56 40.37 38.49
C ALA A 230 16.46 41.79 37.88
N ASP A 231 17.06 42.01 36.72
CA ASP A 231 16.79 43.22 35.94
C ASP A 231 15.30 43.26 35.57
N PHE A 232 14.72 44.44 35.47
CA PHE A 232 13.28 44.63 35.19
C PHE A 232 12.80 44.00 33.89
N ASP A 233 13.70 43.60 32.97
CA ASP A 233 13.40 42.95 31.71
C ASP A 233 13.50 41.42 31.76
N SER A 234 13.95 40.79 32.87
CA SER A 234 14.12 39.36 32.96
C SER A 234 12.78 38.64 33.19
N LYS A 235 12.38 37.80 32.22
CA LYS A 235 11.14 37.03 32.25
C LYS A 235 11.33 35.73 33.03
N VAL A 236 11.44 35.84 34.36
CA VAL A 236 11.72 34.69 35.25
C VAL A 236 10.66 33.58 35.17
N CYS A 237 9.40 33.93 34.88
CA CYS A 237 8.32 32.97 34.60
C CYS A 237 7.89 33.10 33.13
N LYS A 238 7.71 31.98 32.44
CA LYS A 238 7.30 31.98 31.04
C LYS A 238 6.28 30.86 30.76
N ASN A 239 5.26 31.18 29.94
CA ASN A 239 4.22 30.22 29.54
C ASN A 239 3.59 29.51 30.74
N CYS A 240 3.35 30.24 31.84
CA CYS A 240 2.76 29.74 33.07
C CYS A 240 1.34 30.25 33.23
N TYR A 241 0.50 29.53 33.98
CA TYR A 241 -0.78 30.09 34.38
C TYR A 241 -1.20 29.68 35.79
N SER A 242 -2.10 30.46 36.40
CA SER A 242 -2.66 30.22 37.74
C SER A 242 -4.17 30.36 37.73
N ILE A 243 -4.87 29.47 38.44
CA ILE A 243 -6.31 29.56 38.69
C ILE A 243 -6.65 29.52 40.19
N GLY A 244 -5.65 29.26 41.03
CA GLY A 244 -5.81 29.27 42.48
C GLY A 244 -6.14 30.66 43.02
N LYS A 245 -6.90 30.70 44.11
CA LYS A 245 -7.21 31.96 44.80
C LYS A 245 -6.00 32.47 45.54
N ILE A 246 -5.76 33.79 45.48
CA ILE A 246 -4.64 34.45 46.12
C ILE A 246 -5.19 35.57 47.00
N LYS A 247 -4.82 35.57 48.29
CA LYS A 247 -5.29 36.56 49.23
C LYS A 247 -4.32 36.86 50.36
N GLY A 248 -4.44 38.05 50.96
CA GLY A 248 -3.87 38.41 52.23
C GLY A 248 -2.52 39.12 52.17
N ALA A 249 -1.72 38.98 51.13
CA ALA A 249 -0.45 39.69 51.01
C ALA A 249 -0.65 41.21 50.72
N ALA A 250 0.36 42.03 51.06
CA ALA A 250 0.37 43.44 50.67
C ALA A 250 0.47 43.59 49.13
N TYR A 251 1.25 42.73 48.51
CA TYR A 251 1.43 42.69 47.05
C TYR A 251 1.02 41.31 46.48
N ASN A 252 -0.10 41.29 45.76
CA ASN A 252 -0.63 40.07 45.13
C ASN A 252 -0.53 40.17 43.62
N GLY A 253 0.26 39.28 42.98
CA GLY A 253 0.31 39.08 41.53
C GLY A 253 -0.47 37.84 41.09
N GLY A 254 -1.07 37.89 39.93
CA GLY A 254 -1.76 36.70 39.38
C GLY A 254 -0.80 35.53 39.15
N ILE A 255 0.42 35.82 38.75
CA ILE A 255 1.51 34.88 38.49
C ILE A 255 2.67 35.13 39.45
N THR A 256 3.18 36.38 39.53
CA THR A 256 4.33 36.77 40.35
C THR A 256 4.24 38.26 40.70
N SER A 257 5.00 38.69 41.70
CA SER A 257 5.24 40.11 41.93
C SER A 257 6.33 40.74 41.04
N SER A 258 6.86 39.96 40.07
CA SER A 258 7.91 40.37 39.12
C SER A 258 7.45 40.21 37.68
N THR A 259 8.26 40.64 36.69
CA THR A 259 7.92 40.49 35.26
C THR A 259 7.87 39.04 34.80
N CYS A 260 7.00 38.74 33.85
CA CYS A 260 6.88 37.40 33.26
C CYS A 260 6.62 37.45 31.74
N GLY A 261 6.71 36.30 31.05
CA GLY A 261 6.50 36.21 29.61
C GLY A 261 5.35 35.25 29.26
N ASN A 262 4.30 35.77 28.58
CA ASN A 262 3.15 34.97 28.15
C ASN A 262 2.51 34.20 29.32
N CYS A 263 2.22 34.88 30.42
CA CYS A 263 1.63 34.26 31.60
C CYS A 263 0.18 34.69 31.78
N PHE A 264 -0.64 33.81 32.35
CA PHE A 264 -2.09 34.01 32.43
C PHE A 264 -2.61 33.66 33.83
N TYR A 265 -3.62 34.36 34.29
CA TYR A 265 -4.31 34.02 35.52
C TYR A 265 -5.83 34.11 35.40
N LEU A 266 -6.55 33.37 36.24
CA LEU A 266 -8.01 33.40 36.24
C LEU A 266 -8.49 34.73 36.80
N LYS A 267 -9.25 35.50 36.00
CA LYS A 267 -9.86 36.74 36.43
C LYS A 267 -10.74 36.54 37.65
N GLY A 268 -10.50 37.32 38.72
CA GLY A 268 -11.20 37.20 39.99
C GLY A 268 -10.60 36.18 40.96
N SER A 269 -9.44 35.56 40.64
CA SER A 269 -8.70 34.70 41.57
C SER A 269 -7.93 35.51 42.64
N ILE A 270 -7.71 36.82 42.48
CA ILE A 270 -7.03 37.67 43.42
C ILE A 270 -8.09 38.38 44.29
N GLU A 271 -8.04 38.17 45.61
CA GLU A 271 -9.03 38.69 46.59
C GLU A 271 -8.61 39.97 47.29
N ASN A 272 -7.75 40.82 46.78
CA ASN A 272 -7.38 42.11 47.40
C ASN A 272 -7.58 43.31 46.48
N LYS A 273 -7.74 44.48 47.13
CA LYS A 273 -8.18 45.72 46.49
C LYS A 273 -7.17 46.36 45.51
N GLU A 274 -5.92 45.94 45.50
CA GLU A 274 -4.90 46.44 44.58
C GLU A 274 -4.28 45.27 43.84
N GLU A 275 -4.85 44.98 42.65
CA GLU A 275 -4.15 44.11 41.68
C GLU A 275 -2.83 44.78 41.28
N TRP A 276 -1.72 44.28 41.75
CA TRP A 276 -0.42 44.69 41.26
C TRP A 276 -0.22 44.06 39.88
N LYS A 277 -0.59 44.82 38.83
CA LYS A 277 -0.39 44.36 37.44
C LYS A 277 1.08 44.39 37.09
N GLN A 278 1.66 43.22 36.95
CA GLN A 278 3.00 43.07 36.44
C GLN A 278 3.01 42.99 34.92
N GLU A 279 4.11 43.41 34.29
CA GLU A 279 4.27 43.29 32.86
C GLU A 279 4.34 41.81 32.45
N GLY A 280 3.58 41.41 31.36
CA GLY A 280 3.52 40.07 30.85
C GLY A 280 2.46 39.15 31.48
N GLU A 281 1.69 39.63 32.47
CA GLU A 281 0.53 38.91 33.01
C GLU A 281 -0.76 39.32 32.30
N THR A 282 -1.62 38.33 32.02
CA THR A 282 -2.95 38.56 31.41
C THR A 282 -4.05 37.85 32.19
N ALA A 283 -5.02 38.63 32.68
CA ALA A 283 -6.20 38.09 33.32
C ALA A 283 -7.17 37.49 32.27
N LEU A 284 -7.52 36.21 32.38
CA LEU A 284 -8.48 35.53 31.50
C LEU A 284 -9.75 35.18 32.28
N THR A 285 -10.90 35.36 31.65
CA THR A 285 -12.18 34.86 32.19
C THR A 285 -12.20 33.35 32.16
N ASN A 286 -13.07 32.70 32.98
CA ASN A 286 -13.25 31.26 32.98
C ASN A 286 -13.56 30.71 31.57
N ALA A 287 -14.34 31.42 30.76
CA ALA A 287 -14.61 31.02 29.39
C ALA A 287 -13.35 31.06 28.52
N GLN A 288 -12.55 32.12 28.60
CA GLN A 288 -11.32 32.28 27.83
C GLN A 288 -10.25 31.22 28.18
N MET A 289 -10.17 30.82 29.45
CA MET A 289 -9.24 29.80 29.94
C MET A 289 -9.47 28.41 29.30
N LYS A 290 -10.61 28.17 28.62
CA LYS A 290 -10.94 26.92 27.98
C LYS A 290 -10.57 26.85 26.48
N TYR A 291 -9.98 27.90 25.93
CA TYR A 291 -9.64 27.97 24.51
C TYR A 291 -8.14 28.13 24.30
N ALA A 292 -7.53 27.21 23.55
CA ALA A 292 -6.10 27.20 23.29
C ALA A 292 -5.58 28.51 22.66
N GLN A 293 -6.37 29.16 21.80
CA GLN A 293 -5.97 30.41 21.13
C GLN A 293 -5.83 31.61 22.06
N THR A 294 -6.34 31.53 23.26
CA THR A 294 -6.17 32.62 24.24
C THR A 294 -4.81 32.61 24.93
N PHE A 295 -4.12 31.48 24.91
CA PHE A 295 -2.82 31.28 25.54
C PHE A 295 -1.70 31.53 24.52
N THR A 296 -1.46 32.80 24.20
CA THR A 296 -0.37 33.18 23.28
C THR A 296 0.99 32.73 23.83
N GLY A 297 1.79 32.08 22.97
CA GLY A 297 3.11 31.55 23.34
C GLY A 297 3.10 30.13 23.90
N PHE A 298 1.95 29.55 24.22
CA PHE A 298 1.87 28.17 24.66
C PHE A 298 1.95 27.22 23.47
N ASP A 299 2.78 26.18 23.57
CA ASP A 299 2.92 25.15 22.55
C ASP A 299 1.84 24.03 22.72
N PHE A 300 0.67 24.24 22.12
CA PHE A 300 -0.39 23.23 22.11
C PHE A 300 -0.09 22.05 21.17
N LYS A 301 0.95 22.14 20.36
CA LYS A 301 1.36 21.02 19.52
C LYS A 301 2.11 19.95 20.32
N ASN A 302 3.03 20.36 21.19
CA ASN A 302 3.94 19.42 21.85
C ASN A 302 3.78 19.39 23.37
N THR A 303 3.49 20.51 24.04
CA THR A 303 3.55 20.65 25.49
C THR A 303 2.18 20.67 26.16
N TRP A 304 1.24 21.46 25.63
CA TRP A 304 -0.05 21.72 26.25
C TRP A 304 -1.20 21.05 25.48
N GLU A 305 -2.27 20.71 26.19
CA GLU A 305 -3.54 20.29 25.60
C GLU A 305 -4.73 20.73 26.44
N ILE A 306 -5.90 20.83 25.82
CA ILE A 306 -7.18 20.96 26.52
C ILE A 306 -7.98 19.72 26.18
N ASP A 307 -8.36 18.95 27.20
CA ASP A 307 -9.22 17.81 27.06
C ASP A 307 -10.67 18.24 27.38
N PRO A 308 -11.54 18.38 26.36
CA PRO A 308 -12.91 18.85 26.57
C PRO A 308 -13.82 17.84 27.28
N TYR A 309 -13.35 16.61 27.44
CA TYR A 309 -14.14 15.50 27.99
C TYR A 309 -13.84 15.20 29.46
N CYS A 310 -12.71 15.67 30.00
CA CYS A 310 -12.40 15.49 31.42
C CYS A 310 -13.04 16.60 32.29
N SER A 311 -13.04 16.40 33.60
CA SER A 311 -13.55 17.38 34.57
C SER A 311 -12.76 18.69 34.57
N TYR A 312 -11.49 18.64 34.26
CA TYR A 312 -10.59 19.80 34.19
C TYR A 312 -10.42 20.28 32.75
N GLN A 313 -11.14 21.29 32.34
CA GLN A 313 -11.23 21.82 30.97
C GLN A 313 -10.27 22.95 30.64
N TYR A 314 -9.22 23.16 31.42
CA TYR A 314 -8.17 24.15 31.16
C TYR A 314 -6.93 23.48 30.57
N PRO A 315 -5.91 24.24 30.08
CA PRO A 315 -4.70 23.61 29.55
C PRO A 315 -4.03 22.69 30.57
N GLN A 316 -3.69 21.49 30.13
CA GLN A 316 -2.91 20.53 30.89
C GLN A 316 -1.61 20.21 30.14
N LEU A 317 -0.59 19.82 30.88
CA LEU A 317 0.65 19.33 30.29
C LEU A 317 0.42 17.93 29.73
N LYS A 318 0.78 17.67 28.46
CA LYS A 318 0.53 16.38 27.80
C LYS A 318 1.18 15.19 28.50
N ASP A 319 2.43 15.39 28.92
CA ASP A 319 3.23 14.33 29.55
C ASP A 319 3.15 14.36 31.09
N ASN A 320 2.44 15.33 31.67
CA ASN A 320 2.25 15.47 33.09
C ASN A 320 0.84 16.03 33.38
N ARG A 321 -0.19 15.24 33.07
CA ARG A 321 -1.60 15.66 33.23
C ARG A 321 -2.02 15.73 34.68
N TYR A 322 -2.80 16.75 35.02
CA TYR A 322 -3.49 16.85 36.33
C TYR A 322 -4.62 15.82 36.44
N ILE A 323 -5.48 15.70 35.45
CA ILE A 323 -6.45 14.63 35.30
C ILE A 323 -5.95 13.67 34.23
N ARG A 324 -5.60 12.46 34.65
CA ARG A 324 -5.01 11.46 33.77
C ARG A 324 -6.03 10.46 33.26
N VAL A 325 -5.83 9.99 32.04
CA VAL A 325 -6.62 8.88 31.52
C VAL A 325 -6.15 7.59 32.21
N LYS A 326 -7.04 7.02 33.02
CA LYS A 326 -6.84 5.75 33.74
C LYS A 326 -6.98 4.56 32.80
N ASN A 327 -8.03 4.60 31.96
CA ASN A 327 -8.32 3.52 31.01
C ASN A 327 -9.07 4.01 29.76
N VAL A 328 -8.92 3.27 28.66
CA VAL A 328 -9.70 3.46 27.42
C VAL A 328 -10.30 2.12 27.02
N ILE A 329 -11.61 2.07 26.89
CA ILE A 329 -12.38 0.85 26.62
C ILE A 329 -13.10 1.03 25.29
N LEU A 330 -12.98 0.07 24.38
CA LEU A 330 -13.73 0.08 23.12
C LEU A 330 -15.21 -0.20 23.41
N LEU A 331 -16.08 0.75 23.11
CA LEU A 331 -17.54 0.59 23.23
C LEU A 331 -18.13 -0.02 21.97
N SER A 332 -17.71 0.47 20.81
CA SER A 332 -18.19 -0.02 19.51
C SER A 332 -17.09 0.06 18.46
N LYS A 333 -17.07 -0.91 17.57
CA LYS A 333 -16.27 -0.89 16.35
C LYS A 333 -16.91 0.01 15.28
N PRO A 334 -16.21 0.41 14.25
CA PRO A 334 -16.82 1.05 13.09
C PRO A 334 -17.95 0.20 12.49
N ASN A 335 -18.97 0.84 11.94
CA ASN A 335 -20.08 0.16 11.28
C ASN A 335 -19.60 -0.69 10.08
N LYS A 336 -18.56 -0.24 9.40
CA LYS A 336 -17.90 -0.97 8.32
C LYS A 336 -16.55 -1.53 8.82
N ILE A 337 -16.42 -2.85 8.78
CA ILE A 337 -15.19 -3.57 9.20
C ILE A 337 -14.59 -4.41 8.07
N ILE A 338 -15.21 -4.41 6.88
CA ILE A 338 -14.73 -5.09 5.69
C ILE A 338 -14.57 -4.06 4.59
N TYR A 339 -13.37 -3.96 4.05
CA TYR A 339 -12.99 -2.99 3.03
C TYR A 339 -12.37 -3.69 1.82
N ASN A 340 -12.43 -3.07 0.67
CA ASN A 340 -11.57 -3.43 -0.44
C ASN A 340 -10.23 -2.72 -0.32
N GLN A 341 -9.20 -3.29 -0.93
CA GLN A 341 -7.87 -2.70 -0.95
C GLN A 341 -7.90 -1.27 -1.49
N GLY A 342 -7.36 -0.33 -0.70
CA GLY A 342 -7.32 1.09 -1.04
C GLY A 342 -8.61 1.88 -0.76
N ASP A 343 -9.65 1.26 -0.21
CA ASP A 343 -10.83 1.99 0.28
C ASP A 343 -10.41 2.99 1.35
N LYS A 344 -11.17 4.09 1.46
CA LYS A 344 -11.01 5.04 2.57
C LYS A 344 -11.63 4.45 3.83
N LEU A 345 -10.90 4.56 4.95
CA LEU A 345 -11.41 4.17 6.27
C LEU A 345 -12.60 5.05 6.67
N ASP A 346 -13.67 4.41 7.13
CA ASP A 346 -14.87 5.04 7.73
C ASP A 346 -14.94 4.63 9.20
N LEU A 347 -14.82 5.61 10.09
CA LEU A 347 -14.90 5.40 11.54
C LEU A 347 -16.31 5.58 12.12
N SER A 348 -17.31 5.80 11.28
CA SER A 348 -18.70 5.96 11.72
C SER A 348 -19.15 4.81 12.61
N GLY A 349 -19.68 5.12 13.77
CA GLY A 349 -20.11 4.16 14.77
C GLY A 349 -19.03 3.68 15.73
N ALA A 350 -17.75 3.99 15.48
CA ALA A 350 -16.67 3.67 16.42
C ALA A 350 -16.69 4.62 17.62
N ALA A 351 -16.67 4.06 18.81
CA ALA A 351 -16.65 4.83 20.04
C ALA A 351 -15.82 4.14 21.13
N VAL A 352 -15.22 4.95 21.99
CA VAL A 352 -14.50 4.52 23.18
C VAL A 352 -15.07 5.17 24.42
N LYS A 353 -15.01 4.46 25.55
CA LYS A 353 -15.20 5.01 26.88
C LYS A 353 -13.84 5.34 27.45
N VAL A 354 -13.61 6.59 27.77
CA VAL A 354 -12.41 7.06 28.47
C VAL A 354 -12.77 7.18 29.95
N VAL A 355 -11.98 6.55 30.80
CA VAL A 355 -12.11 6.59 32.27
C VAL A 355 -10.94 7.40 32.81
N TYR A 356 -11.21 8.39 33.62
CA TYR A 356 -10.21 9.26 34.23
C TYR A 356 -9.87 8.84 35.66
N ASP A 357 -8.73 9.33 36.18
CA ASP A 357 -8.24 8.98 37.51
C ASP A 357 -9.00 9.71 38.66
N ASP A 358 -9.78 10.74 38.32
CA ASP A 358 -10.71 11.41 39.25
C ASP A 358 -12.06 10.69 39.38
N GLY A 359 -12.24 9.54 38.71
CA GLY A 359 -13.45 8.74 38.73
C GLY A 359 -14.50 9.15 37.70
N THR A 360 -14.30 10.22 36.95
CA THR A 360 -15.19 10.62 35.85
C THR A 360 -14.95 9.77 34.60
N ASP A 361 -15.93 9.73 33.70
CA ASP A 361 -15.80 9.06 32.40
C ASP A 361 -16.51 9.82 31.27
N ALA A 362 -16.13 9.53 30.01
CA ALA A 362 -16.79 10.09 28.84
C ALA A 362 -16.81 9.08 27.69
N ASN A 363 -17.91 9.08 26.92
CA ASN A 363 -17.99 8.35 25.67
C ASN A 363 -17.60 9.26 24.52
N ILE A 364 -16.58 8.87 23.77
CA ILE A 364 -15.95 9.67 22.72
C ILE A 364 -16.02 8.93 21.40
N ALA A 365 -16.53 9.58 20.35
CA ALA A 365 -16.45 9.05 18.99
C ALA A 365 -14.98 8.99 18.53
N VAL A 366 -14.58 7.86 17.94
CA VAL A 366 -13.22 7.69 17.43
C VAL A 366 -13.00 8.57 16.21
N SER A 367 -11.90 9.30 16.21
CA SER A 367 -11.49 10.19 15.12
C SER A 367 -10.08 9.83 14.62
N ASN A 368 -9.74 10.28 13.40
CA ASN A 368 -8.49 9.90 12.75
C ASN A 368 -7.22 10.29 13.54
N ASN A 369 -7.27 11.38 14.31
CA ASN A 369 -6.15 11.82 15.16
C ASN A 369 -5.90 10.92 16.38
N MET A 370 -6.84 10.02 16.68
CA MET A 370 -6.70 9.02 17.74
C MET A 370 -6.06 7.72 17.22
N LEU A 371 -5.93 7.54 15.90
CA LEU A 371 -5.39 6.34 15.31
C LEU A 371 -3.88 6.43 15.11
N GLY A 372 -3.19 5.31 15.32
CA GLY A 372 -1.83 5.10 14.86
C GLY A 372 -1.75 5.00 13.33
N SER A 373 -0.54 4.79 12.82
CA SER A 373 -0.34 4.56 11.38
C SER A 373 -1.03 3.28 10.92
N TYR A 374 -1.69 3.33 9.76
CA TYR A 374 -2.35 2.19 9.13
C TYR A 374 -2.19 2.25 7.60
N ASP A 375 -2.36 1.11 6.94
CA ASP A 375 -2.26 1.03 5.48
C ASP A 375 -3.42 0.23 4.88
N MET A 376 -4.41 0.92 4.34
CA MET A 376 -5.57 0.32 3.67
C MET A 376 -5.22 -0.40 2.34
N LYS A 377 -3.97 -0.36 1.90
CA LYS A 377 -3.48 -1.11 0.74
C LYS A 377 -2.97 -2.50 1.13
N LYS A 378 -2.68 -2.75 2.39
CA LYS A 378 -2.23 -4.04 2.89
C LYS A 378 -3.43 -4.99 3.02
N LEU A 379 -3.38 -6.14 2.36
CA LEU A 379 -4.44 -7.16 2.41
C LEU A 379 -4.46 -7.91 3.73
N GLY A 380 -5.62 -8.44 4.07
CA GLY A 380 -5.86 -9.26 5.27
C GLY A 380 -6.36 -8.45 6.45
N THR A 381 -6.42 -9.11 7.60
CA THR A 381 -6.83 -8.50 8.86
C THR A 381 -5.76 -7.53 9.35
N GLN A 382 -6.17 -6.32 9.70
CA GLN A 382 -5.33 -5.27 10.24
C GLN A 382 -5.90 -4.79 11.57
N THR A 383 -5.00 -4.68 12.56
CA THR A 383 -5.34 -4.16 13.88
C THR A 383 -5.11 -2.65 13.92
N PHE A 384 -6.16 -1.92 14.22
CA PHE A 384 -6.16 -0.46 14.38
C PHE A 384 -6.02 -0.12 15.85
N ILE A 385 -4.99 0.62 16.19
CA ILE A 385 -4.72 1.06 17.56
C ILE A 385 -5.31 2.45 17.75
N ILE A 386 -6.27 2.57 18.66
CA ILE A 386 -6.79 3.84 19.16
C ILE A 386 -5.93 4.24 20.35
N GLN A 387 -5.42 5.47 20.35
CA GLN A 387 -4.66 6.03 21.46
C GLN A 387 -5.33 7.30 21.97
N TYR A 388 -5.53 7.39 23.28
CA TYR A 388 -6.05 8.58 23.95
C TYR A 388 -5.42 8.73 25.33
N GLY A 389 -4.87 9.91 25.62
CA GLY A 389 -4.22 10.19 26.91
C GLY A 389 -3.15 9.17 27.32
N GLY A 390 -2.37 8.65 26.36
CA GLY A 390 -1.34 7.63 26.60
C GLY A 390 -1.85 6.19 26.70
N LYS A 391 -3.16 5.96 26.83
CA LYS A 391 -3.76 4.62 26.86
C LYS A 391 -4.17 4.17 25.46
N LYS A 392 -4.22 2.84 25.26
CA LYS A 392 -4.45 2.22 23.95
C LYS A 392 -5.54 1.16 24.05
N VAL A 393 -6.36 1.08 23.01
CA VAL A 393 -7.30 0.00 22.75
C VAL A 393 -7.31 -0.26 21.24
N SER A 394 -7.74 -1.42 20.78
CA SER A 394 -7.69 -1.76 19.36
C SER A 394 -8.98 -2.41 18.86
N PHE A 395 -9.15 -2.37 17.55
CA PHE A 395 -10.14 -3.14 16.81
C PHE A 395 -9.52 -3.62 15.49
N ASP A 396 -10.11 -4.69 14.93
CA ASP A 396 -9.65 -5.25 13.67
C ASP A 396 -10.61 -4.94 12.53
N ILE A 397 -10.07 -4.74 11.34
CA ILE A 397 -10.77 -4.69 10.08
C ILE A 397 -10.13 -5.64 9.07
N ASP A 398 -10.93 -6.10 8.10
CA ASP A 398 -10.44 -6.93 6.98
C ASP A 398 -10.35 -6.12 5.70
N VAL A 399 -9.17 -6.12 5.07
CA VAL A 399 -8.96 -5.54 3.75
C VAL A 399 -8.89 -6.68 2.73
N LYS A 400 -9.86 -6.70 1.82
CA LYS A 400 -10.04 -7.75 0.82
C LYS A 400 -9.48 -7.35 -0.54
N GLU A 401 -9.05 -8.36 -1.26
CA GLU A 401 -8.62 -8.23 -2.65
C GLU A 401 -9.80 -7.84 -3.57
N ILE A 402 -9.54 -6.92 -4.47
CA ILE A 402 -10.47 -6.59 -5.56
C ILE A 402 -10.14 -7.49 -6.74
N PHE A 403 -10.99 -8.47 -6.98
CA PHE A 403 -10.83 -9.39 -8.10
C PHE A 403 -11.24 -8.76 -9.43
N ALA A 404 -10.56 -9.17 -10.50
CA ALA A 404 -10.99 -8.85 -11.85
C ALA A 404 -12.37 -9.46 -12.12
N SER A 405 -13.33 -8.64 -12.51
CA SER A 405 -14.65 -9.08 -12.95
C SER A 405 -14.67 -9.41 -14.46
N SER A 406 -13.88 -8.67 -15.24
CA SER A 406 -13.73 -8.87 -16.68
C SER A 406 -12.41 -8.30 -17.19
N ILE A 407 -12.04 -8.73 -18.41
CA ILE A 407 -10.91 -8.18 -19.15
C ILE A 407 -11.35 -7.89 -20.59
N LYS A 408 -10.92 -6.80 -21.17
CA LYS A 408 -11.27 -6.38 -22.54
C LYS A 408 -10.01 -6.05 -23.33
N LEU A 409 -9.97 -6.47 -24.59
CA LEU A 409 -8.93 -6.09 -25.54
C LEU A 409 -9.37 -4.88 -26.37
N ASN A 410 -8.41 -4.07 -26.82
CA ASN A 410 -8.64 -2.96 -27.74
C ASN A 410 -9.05 -3.46 -29.14
N GLN A 411 -8.77 -4.71 -29.50
CA GLN A 411 -9.16 -5.34 -30.76
C GLN A 411 -9.57 -6.81 -30.54
N SER A 412 -10.63 -7.26 -31.20
CA SER A 412 -11.07 -8.66 -31.21
C SER A 412 -10.57 -9.45 -32.43
N LYS A 413 -10.15 -8.71 -33.48
CA LYS A 413 -9.58 -9.23 -34.72
C LYS A 413 -8.60 -8.24 -35.32
N ILE A 414 -7.48 -8.72 -35.83
CA ILE A 414 -6.47 -7.93 -36.54
C ILE A 414 -5.91 -8.69 -37.74
N ASP A 415 -5.58 -7.96 -38.79
CA ASP A 415 -4.77 -8.44 -39.91
C ASP A 415 -3.37 -7.83 -39.78
N VAL A 416 -2.34 -8.68 -39.83
CA VAL A 416 -0.93 -8.27 -39.68
C VAL A 416 -0.09 -8.88 -40.78
N LYS A 417 0.74 -8.09 -41.42
CA LYS A 417 1.68 -8.59 -42.45
C LYS A 417 2.80 -9.40 -41.79
N LYS A 418 3.24 -10.48 -42.42
CA LYS A 418 4.38 -11.31 -41.98
C LYS A 418 5.60 -10.43 -41.66
N GLY A 419 6.27 -10.69 -40.53
CA GLY A 419 7.41 -9.94 -40.03
C GLY A 419 7.08 -8.61 -39.35
N LYS A 420 5.80 -8.19 -39.36
CA LYS A 420 5.36 -6.98 -38.64
C LYS A 420 4.85 -7.32 -37.24
N THR A 421 4.78 -6.29 -36.41
CA THR A 421 4.30 -6.41 -35.03
C THR A 421 3.04 -5.58 -34.83
N TYR A 422 2.21 -5.97 -33.86
CA TYR A 422 1.04 -5.23 -33.41
C TYR A 422 0.97 -5.21 -31.90
N GLN A 423 0.59 -4.08 -31.32
CA GLN A 423 0.42 -3.94 -29.87
C GLN A 423 -1.06 -4.11 -29.49
N LEU A 424 -1.41 -5.23 -28.87
CA LEU A 424 -2.67 -5.38 -28.16
C LEU A 424 -2.57 -4.68 -26.81
N LYS A 425 -3.68 -4.04 -26.42
CA LYS A 425 -3.84 -3.46 -25.09
C LYS A 425 -5.01 -4.16 -24.40
N ALA A 426 -4.78 -4.65 -23.20
CA ALA A 426 -5.80 -5.24 -22.37
C ALA A 426 -6.17 -4.26 -21.23
N THR A 427 -7.46 -4.15 -20.95
CA THR A 427 -8.00 -3.37 -19.83
C THR A 427 -8.75 -4.31 -18.91
N VAL A 428 -8.34 -4.35 -17.64
CA VAL A 428 -8.99 -5.12 -16.59
C VAL A 428 -10.04 -4.27 -15.90
N TYR A 429 -11.16 -4.85 -15.55
CA TYR A 429 -12.23 -4.19 -14.81
C TYR A 429 -12.55 -4.96 -13.53
N PRO A 430 -12.81 -4.26 -12.41
CA PRO A 430 -12.65 -2.81 -12.26
C PRO A 430 -11.19 -2.37 -12.39
N THR A 431 -10.91 -1.11 -12.75
CA THR A 431 -9.55 -0.60 -13.01
C THR A 431 -8.65 -0.59 -11.78
N ASN A 432 -9.24 -0.62 -10.59
CA ASN A 432 -8.57 -0.74 -9.29
C ASN A 432 -8.40 -2.19 -8.82
N THR A 433 -8.50 -3.18 -9.73
CA THR A 433 -8.22 -4.58 -9.42
C THR A 433 -6.86 -4.73 -8.74
N THR A 434 -6.81 -5.45 -7.63
CA THR A 434 -5.62 -5.64 -6.80
C THR A 434 -4.48 -6.27 -7.59
N ASN A 435 -4.76 -7.38 -8.28
CA ASN A 435 -3.78 -8.09 -9.11
C ASN A 435 -4.05 -7.84 -10.59
N GLN A 436 -3.28 -6.93 -11.18
CA GLN A 436 -3.37 -6.57 -12.59
C GLN A 436 -2.42 -7.38 -13.50
N LYS A 437 -1.77 -8.41 -12.95
CA LYS A 437 -0.87 -9.26 -13.74
C LYS A 437 -1.64 -10.00 -14.82
N LEU A 438 -1.13 -9.90 -16.05
CA LEU A 438 -1.71 -10.53 -17.24
C LEU A 438 -0.79 -11.63 -17.76
N THR A 439 -1.41 -12.72 -18.21
CA THR A 439 -0.73 -13.81 -18.91
C THR A 439 -1.24 -13.84 -20.34
N TRP A 440 -0.31 -13.84 -21.29
CA TRP A 440 -0.60 -13.87 -22.72
C TRP A 440 -0.19 -15.22 -23.32
N ALA A 441 -0.97 -15.71 -24.25
CA ALA A 441 -0.71 -16.96 -24.97
C ALA A 441 -1.17 -16.87 -26.42
N SER A 442 -0.56 -17.64 -27.29
CA SER A 442 -0.98 -17.87 -28.67
C SER A 442 -1.38 -19.33 -28.85
N ASP A 443 -2.51 -19.58 -29.51
CA ASP A 443 -2.93 -20.95 -29.87
C ASP A 443 -1.94 -21.61 -30.83
N ASP A 444 -1.33 -20.82 -31.73
CA ASP A 444 -0.27 -21.28 -32.62
C ASP A 444 0.85 -20.25 -32.70
N SER A 445 1.93 -20.52 -32.00
CA SER A 445 3.11 -19.66 -31.95
C SER A 445 3.99 -19.72 -33.20
N SER A 446 3.69 -20.65 -34.14
CA SER A 446 4.35 -20.69 -35.46
C SER A 446 3.76 -19.67 -36.43
N ILE A 447 2.49 -19.30 -36.24
CA ILE A 447 1.80 -18.27 -37.03
C ILE A 447 2.08 -16.88 -36.43
N ALA A 448 1.81 -16.69 -35.14
CA ALA A 448 2.13 -15.45 -34.43
C ALA A 448 2.47 -15.71 -32.97
N THR A 449 3.45 -15.00 -32.45
CA THR A 449 3.78 -14.99 -31.02
C THR A 449 3.27 -13.74 -30.35
N VAL A 450 3.08 -13.81 -29.03
CA VAL A 450 2.80 -12.66 -28.17
C VAL A 450 3.76 -12.67 -26.99
N ASN A 451 4.24 -11.48 -26.60
CA ASN A 451 5.07 -11.35 -25.41
C ASN A 451 4.23 -10.94 -24.18
N SER A 452 4.87 -10.85 -23.02
CA SER A 452 4.21 -10.48 -21.75
C SER A 452 3.56 -9.09 -21.74
N SER A 453 3.94 -8.20 -22.65
CA SER A 453 3.34 -6.86 -22.80
C SER A 453 2.19 -6.81 -23.81
N GLY A 454 1.84 -7.93 -24.44
CA GLY A 454 0.78 -7.99 -25.46
C GLY A 454 1.26 -7.59 -26.86
N LYS A 455 2.59 -7.50 -27.10
CA LYS A 455 3.13 -7.22 -28.44
C LYS A 455 3.16 -8.52 -29.23
N ILE A 456 2.38 -8.54 -30.32
CA ILE A 456 2.29 -9.64 -31.29
C ILE A 456 3.42 -9.50 -32.29
N THR A 457 3.98 -10.63 -32.71
CA THR A 457 4.92 -10.74 -33.84
C THR A 457 4.38 -11.78 -34.83
N ALA A 458 4.06 -11.37 -36.06
CA ALA A 458 3.57 -12.21 -37.13
C ALA A 458 4.72 -12.97 -37.78
N LYS A 459 4.66 -14.32 -37.80
CA LYS A 459 5.76 -15.20 -38.26
C LYS A 459 5.47 -15.86 -39.61
N SER A 460 4.31 -16.47 -39.77
CA SER A 460 3.94 -17.19 -41.00
C SER A 460 2.47 -16.97 -41.34
N ALA A 461 2.13 -17.16 -42.63
CA ALA A 461 0.75 -17.05 -43.10
C ALA A 461 -0.20 -17.98 -42.34
N GLY A 462 -1.37 -17.49 -41.99
CA GLY A 462 -2.38 -18.27 -41.28
C GLY A 462 -3.18 -17.44 -40.30
N THR A 463 -4.05 -18.14 -39.59
CA THR A 463 -4.88 -17.50 -38.54
C THR A 463 -4.64 -18.20 -37.22
N THR A 464 -4.37 -17.44 -36.17
CA THR A 464 -4.24 -17.92 -34.80
C THR A 464 -5.05 -17.03 -33.86
N THR A 465 -5.25 -17.50 -32.63
CA THR A 465 -5.89 -16.70 -31.57
C THR A 465 -4.87 -16.32 -30.51
N ILE A 466 -4.82 -15.06 -30.18
CA ILE A 466 -4.07 -14.57 -29.01
C ILE A 466 -5.05 -14.43 -27.85
N TRP A 467 -4.68 -15.01 -26.73
CA TRP A 467 -5.40 -14.99 -25.47
C TRP A 467 -4.69 -14.09 -24.48
N VAL A 468 -5.47 -13.45 -23.63
CA VAL A 468 -4.99 -12.82 -22.41
C VAL A 468 -5.85 -13.28 -21.25
N SER A 469 -5.23 -13.54 -20.09
CA SER A 469 -5.91 -13.93 -18.87
C SER A 469 -5.42 -13.14 -17.67
N THR A 470 -6.34 -12.86 -16.74
CA THR A 470 -6.03 -12.33 -15.41
C THR A 470 -5.67 -13.46 -14.45
N ALA A 471 -5.07 -13.15 -13.31
CA ALA A 471 -4.71 -14.12 -12.28
C ALA A 471 -5.90 -14.95 -11.75
N ASN A 472 -7.11 -14.36 -11.71
CA ASN A 472 -8.34 -15.04 -11.31
C ASN A 472 -9.14 -15.63 -12.49
N GLY A 473 -8.50 -15.84 -13.65
CA GLY A 473 -9.05 -16.62 -14.75
C GLY A 473 -10.02 -15.90 -15.69
N LYS A 474 -10.16 -14.56 -15.62
CA LYS A 474 -10.92 -13.81 -16.65
C LYS A 474 -10.10 -13.75 -17.93
N THR A 475 -10.74 -13.99 -19.08
CA THR A 475 -10.06 -14.09 -20.37
C THR A 475 -10.66 -13.17 -21.42
N ALA A 476 -9.82 -12.77 -22.37
CA ALA A 476 -10.23 -12.15 -23.62
C ALA A 476 -9.34 -12.66 -24.75
N LYS A 477 -9.84 -12.58 -25.98
CA LYS A 477 -9.16 -13.11 -27.15
C LYS A 477 -9.19 -12.14 -28.33
N CYS A 478 -8.15 -12.24 -29.18
CA CYS A 478 -8.05 -11.56 -30.46
C CYS A 478 -7.65 -12.55 -31.54
N VAL A 479 -8.41 -12.61 -32.62
CA VAL A 479 -8.08 -13.38 -33.80
C VAL A 479 -7.04 -12.61 -34.61
N VAL A 480 -5.91 -13.24 -34.88
CA VAL A 480 -4.81 -12.66 -35.65
C VAL A 480 -4.71 -13.39 -36.98
N ASN A 481 -4.94 -12.68 -38.04
CA ASN A 481 -4.75 -13.18 -39.41
C ASN A 481 -3.44 -12.62 -39.95
N VAL A 482 -2.48 -13.50 -40.20
CA VAL A 482 -1.18 -13.14 -40.74
C VAL A 482 -1.21 -13.23 -42.26
N GLN A 483 -1.01 -12.12 -42.89
CA GLN A 483 -0.98 -11.99 -44.34
C GLN A 483 0.46 -11.97 -44.85
N VAL A 484 0.69 -12.67 -45.93
CA VAL A 484 1.91 -12.60 -46.71
C VAL A 484 1.53 -12.01 -48.08
N LEU A 485 1.96 -10.78 -48.28
CA LEU A 485 1.68 -10.10 -49.56
C LEU A 485 2.62 -10.59 -50.65
N ALA A 486 2.14 -10.55 -51.88
CA ALA A 486 2.99 -10.76 -53.05
C ALA A 486 4.01 -9.64 -53.18
N VAL A 487 5.19 -9.95 -53.62
CA VAL A 487 6.25 -8.97 -53.99
C VAL A 487 6.64 -9.08 -55.47
N GLU A 488 6.13 -10.09 -56.16
CA GLU A 488 6.34 -10.30 -57.59
C GLU A 488 5.27 -11.24 -58.16
N LEU A 489 4.84 -10.98 -59.38
CA LEU A 489 3.91 -11.86 -60.11
C LEU A 489 4.42 -11.99 -61.54
N ASN A 490 4.61 -13.23 -62.00
CA ASN A 490 5.02 -13.55 -63.36
C ASN A 490 4.05 -14.54 -64.00
N ILE A 491 3.91 -14.52 -65.30
CA ILE A 491 3.15 -15.51 -66.07
C ILE A 491 4.11 -16.31 -66.97
N ILE A 492 3.94 -17.63 -66.93
CA ILE A 492 4.75 -18.53 -67.76
C ILE A 492 3.82 -19.39 -68.62
N PRO A 493 4.04 -19.36 -69.93
CA PRO A 493 4.90 -18.49 -70.70
C PRO A 493 4.33 -17.09 -70.84
N ASP A 494 5.16 -16.07 -71.11
CA ASP A 494 4.83 -14.65 -71.28
C ASP A 494 4.26 -14.35 -72.69
N ALA A 495 4.36 -15.33 -73.61
CA ALA A 495 3.73 -15.24 -74.93
C ALA A 495 3.30 -16.63 -75.40
N ILE A 496 2.15 -16.70 -76.07
CA ILE A 496 1.63 -17.94 -76.70
C ILE A 496 1.01 -17.68 -78.04
N THR A 497 1.17 -18.66 -78.94
CA THR A 497 0.44 -18.68 -80.21
C THR A 497 -0.50 -19.87 -80.22
N LEU A 498 -1.77 -19.64 -80.47
CA LEU A 498 -2.83 -20.68 -80.54
C LEU A 498 -3.56 -20.60 -81.88
N LYS A 499 -4.15 -21.74 -82.31
CA LYS A 499 -5.17 -21.75 -83.39
C LYS A 499 -6.54 -21.58 -82.76
N GLU A 500 -7.47 -21.03 -83.49
CA GLU A 500 -8.87 -20.97 -83.05
C GLU A 500 -9.36 -22.31 -82.56
N GLY A 501 -10.06 -22.32 -81.40
CA GLY A 501 -10.52 -23.50 -80.68
C GLY A 501 -9.48 -24.17 -79.77
N GLN A 502 -8.20 -23.84 -79.84
CA GLN A 502 -7.17 -24.40 -78.98
C GLN A 502 -7.16 -23.72 -77.60
N SER A 503 -6.70 -24.43 -76.61
CA SER A 503 -6.53 -23.91 -75.26
C SER A 503 -5.11 -24.21 -74.76
N LYS A 504 -4.59 -23.31 -73.95
CA LYS A 504 -3.29 -23.42 -73.27
C LYS A 504 -3.42 -23.02 -71.81
N GLN A 505 -2.80 -23.76 -70.93
CA GLN A 505 -2.69 -23.43 -69.55
C GLN A 505 -1.51 -22.46 -69.36
N LEU A 506 -1.78 -21.29 -68.81
CA LEU A 506 -0.79 -20.40 -68.27
C LEU A 506 -0.62 -20.70 -66.80
N LYS A 507 0.57 -20.42 -66.28
CA LYS A 507 0.88 -20.54 -64.87
C LYS A 507 1.28 -19.17 -64.36
N ALA A 508 0.58 -18.70 -63.36
CA ALA A 508 1.04 -17.57 -62.57
C ALA A 508 2.06 -18.06 -61.54
N VAL A 509 3.16 -17.35 -61.40
CA VAL A 509 4.19 -17.58 -60.40
C VAL A 509 4.26 -16.34 -59.52
N VAL A 510 3.87 -16.48 -58.28
CA VAL A 510 3.85 -15.42 -57.29
C VAL A 510 4.97 -15.62 -56.30
N SER A 511 5.67 -14.62 -55.98
CA SER A 511 6.70 -14.60 -54.92
C SER A 511 6.25 -13.70 -53.77
N PRO A 512 6.44 -14.07 -52.53
CA PRO A 512 6.91 -15.40 -52.05
C PRO A 512 5.86 -16.48 -52.25
N ILE A 513 6.27 -17.74 -52.32
CA ILE A 513 5.39 -18.91 -52.60
C ILE A 513 4.32 -19.12 -51.53
N ASP A 514 4.53 -18.61 -50.30
CA ASP A 514 3.61 -18.64 -49.16
C ASP A 514 2.67 -17.41 -49.12
N THR A 515 2.61 -16.64 -50.21
CA THR A 515 1.68 -15.49 -50.28
C THR A 515 0.23 -15.91 -50.00
N THR A 516 -0.48 -15.08 -49.26
CA THR A 516 -1.93 -15.24 -49.00
C THR A 516 -2.81 -14.61 -50.06
N GLU A 517 -2.20 -13.91 -51.00
CA GLU A 517 -2.92 -13.26 -52.08
C GLU A 517 -3.33 -14.26 -53.16
N ARG A 518 -4.51 -14.12 -53.67
CA ARG A 518 -5.03 -14.91 -54.79
C ARG A 518 -4.70 -14.21 -56.09
N VAL A 519 -4.50 -15.05 -57.11
CA VAL A 519 -4.31 -14.57 -58.47
C VAL A 519 -5.66 -14.53 -59.18
N LYS A 520 -5.99 -13.42 -59.80
CA LYS A 520 -7.16 -13.22 -60.67
C LYS A 520 -6.71 -13.07 -62.09
N TRP A 521 -7.42 -13.72 -63.01
CA TRP A 521 -7.11 -13.71 -64.44
C TRP A 521 -8.13 -12.92 -65.23
N HIS A 522 -7.63 -12.09 -66.17
CA HIS A 522 -8.45 -11.30 -67.06
C HIS A 522 -7.89 -11.33 -68.49
N SER A 523 -8.74 -11.11 -69.44
CA SER A 523 -8.34 -10.92 -70.85
C SER A 523 -8.63 -9.49 -71.29
N SER A 524 -7.66 -8.83 -71.93
CA SER A 524 -7.87 -7.49 -72.49
C SER A 524 -8.90 -7.50 -73.65
N ASN A 525 -9.03 -8.63 -74.31
CA ASN A 525 -10.09 -8.80 -75.33
C ASN A 525 -10.66 -10.23 -75.29
N PRO A 526 -11.68 -10.49 -74.49
CA PRO A 526 -12.26 -11.82 -74.33
C PRO A 526 -12.97 -12.38 -75.59
N LYS A 527 -13.15 -11.55 -76.61
CA LYS A 527 -13.66 -11.98 -77.91
C LYS A 527 -12.60 -12.66 -78.78
N ILE A 528 -11.32 -12.37 -78.54
CA ILE A 528 -10.17 -13.02 -79.21
C ILE A 528 -9.73 -14.28 -78.45
N ALA A 529 -9.45 -14.13 -77.15
CA ALA A 529 -9.17 -15.24 -76.27
C ALA A 529 -9.72 -14.96 -74.88
N LYS A 530 -10.38 -15.92 -74.27
CA LYS A 530 -10.84 -15.88 -72.88
C LYS A 530 -9.92 -16.68 -71.98
N VAL A 531 -9.84 -16.27 -70.74
CA VAL A 531 -9.14 -16.97 -69.68
C VAL A 531 -10.10 -17.28 -68.53
N ASP A 532 -9.99 -18.44 -67.95
CA ASP A 532 -10.69 -18.78 -66.71
C ASP A 532 -9.81 -18.49 -65.46
N GLN A 533 -10.40 -18.56 -64.26
CA GLN A 533 -9.69 -18.27 -63.03
C GLN A 533 -8.62 -19.33 -62.65
N THR A 534 -8.47 -20.39 -63.48
CA THR A 534 -7.35 -21.33 -63.36
C THR A 534 -6.18 -20.97 -64.27
N GLY A 535 -6.30 -19.90 -65.07
CA GLY A 535 -5.30 -19.49 -66.05
C GLY A 535 -5.35 -20.24 -67.38
N LYS A 536 -6.42 -20.97 -67.65
CA LYS A 536 -6.59 -21.67 -68.91
C LYS A 536 -7.12 -20.72 -69.97
N VAL A 537 -6.28 -20.41 -70.94
CA VAL A 537 -6.60 -19.57 -72.09
C VAL A 537 -7.28 -20.39 -73.17
N THR A 538 -8.35 -19.89 -73.76
CA THR A 538 -9.04 -20.53 -74.88
C THR A 538 -9.13 -19.52 -76.02
N ALA A 539 -8.56 -19.86 -77.17
CA ALA A 539 -8.54 -19.05 -78.37
C ALA A 539 -9.91 -19.14 -79.09
N LEU A 540 -10.55 -17.99 -79.35
CA LEU A 540 -11.89 -17.91 -79.91
C LEU A 540 -11.89 -17.41 -81.34
N LYS A 541 -11.13 -16.33 -81.63
CA LYS A 541 -11.08 -15.69 -82.93
C LYS A 541 -9.66 -15.19 -83.23
N SER A 542 -9.24 -15.24 -84.50
CA SER A 542 -7.92 -14.78 -84.93
C SER A 542 -7.74 -13.30 -84.58
N GLY A 543 -6.55 -12.97 -84.08
CA GLY A 543 -6.19 -11.62 -83.58
C GLY A 543 -5.15 -11.71 -82.44
N GLU A 544 -4.84 -10.60 -81.81
CA GLU A 544 -3.94 -10.47 -80.72
C GLU A 544 -4.65 -9.91 -79.46
N THR A 545 -4.31 -10.42 -78.29
CA THR A 545 -4.83 -9.97 -77.00
C THR A 545 -3.81 -10.25 -75.91
N VAL A 546 -3.94 -9.63 -74.76
CA VAL A 546 -3.11 -9.88 -73.60
C VAL A 546 -3.97 -10.55 -72.51
N ILE A 547 -3.49 -11.62 -71.95
CA ILE A 547 -4.05 -12.21 -70.73
C ILE A 547 -3.26 -11.67 -69.54
N TYR A 548 -3.97 -11.06 -68.62
CA TYR A 548 -3.39 -10.51 -67.38
C TYR A 548 -3.69 -11.42 -66.21
N ALA A 549 -2.71 -11.50 -65.29
CA ALA A 549 -2.91 -11.96 -63.95
C ALA A 549 -2.66 -10.78 -62.99
N THR A 550 -3.46 -10.64 -61.94
CA THR A 550 -3.32 -9.64 -60.92
C THR A 550 -3.40 -10.29 -59.53
N THR A 551 -2.74 -9.71 -58.54
CA THR A 551 -2.94 -10.10 -57.12
C THR A 551 -4.23 -9.47 -56.57
N ASP A 552 -4.72 -9.99 -55.43
CA ASP A 552 -5.91 -9.42 -54.76
C ASP A 552 -5.71 -7.98 -54.34
N SER A 553 -4.50 -7.56 -53.98
CA SER A 553 -4.14 -6.17 -53.67
C SER A 553 -4.10 -5.27 -54.87
N LEU A 554 -4.05 -5.82 -56.10
CA LEU A 554 -3.78 -5.14 -57.34
C LEU A 554 -2.41 -4.46 -57.46
N ASP A 555 -1.53 -4.73 -56.46
CA ASP A 555 -0.17 -4.13 -56.42
C ASP A 555 0.74 -4.75 -57.50
N TYR A 556 0.47 -5.99 -57.87
CA TYR A 556 1.28 -6.72 -58.86
C TYR A 556 0.40 -7.30 -59.97
N TRP A 557 0.90 -7.15 -61.20
CA TRP A 557 0.28 -7.69 -62.38
C TRP A 557 1.33 -8.22 -63.35
N ALA A 558 0.94 -9.21 -64.16
CA ALA A 558 1.75 -9.71 -65.26
C ALA A 558 0.89 -9.97 -66.50
N GLY A 559 1.48 -9.90 -67.65
CA GLY A 559 0.77 -10.10 -68.92
C GLY A 559 1.39 -11.22 -69.75
N CYS A 560 0.55 -11.95 -70.47
CA CYS A 560 0.94 -12.91 -71.52
C CYS A 560 0.36 -12.51 -72.84
N ASN A 561 1.22 -12.28 -73.81
CA ASN A 561 0.79 -11.94 -75.19
C ASN A 561 0.22 -13.21 -75.88
N VAL A 562 -1.02 -13.12 -76.37
CA VAL A 562 -1.72 -14.21 -77.03
C VAL A 562 -2.03 -13.89 -78.48
N ARG A 563 -1.39 -14.60 -79.37
CA ARG A 563 -1.66 -14.51 -80.81
C ARG A 563 -2.52 -15.73 -81.23
N VAL A 564 -3.70 -15.46 -81.79
CA VAL A 564 -4.61 -16.49 -82.32
C VAL A 564 -4.54 -16.54 -83.83
N LYS A 565 -4.17 -17.68 -84.41
CA LYS A 565 -4.12 -17.93 -85.81
C LYS A 565 -5.38 -18.71 -86.30
N LYS A 566 -5.82 -18.49 -87.51
CA LYS A 566 -6.94 -19.23 -88.10
C LYS A 566 -6.70 -20.71 -88.22
N ALA A 567 -7.66 -21.57 -87.90
CA ALA A 567 -7.52 -23.02 -87.96
C ALA A 567 -7.34 -23.51 -89.39
N THR A 568 -6.26 -24.31 -89.66
CA THR A 568 -6.07 -25.04 -90.92
C THR A 568 -6.48 -26.50 -90.72
N THR A 569 -7.40 -27.01 -91.49
CA THR A 569 -7.82 -28.42 -91.50
C THR A 569 -6.76 -29.29 -92.17
N ASN A 570 -6.10 -30.15 -91.44
CA ASN A 570 -5.28 -31.25 -92.00
C ASN A 570 -5.74 -32.57 -91.43
N SER A 571 -6.17 -33.50 -92.28
CA SER A 571 -6.41 -34.88 -91.97
C SER A 571 -5.06 -35.67 -91.87
N GLY A 572 -4.58 -35.96 -90.68
CA GLY A 572 -3.33 -36.66 -90.44
C GLY A 572 -3.56 -37.92 -89.62
N ASN A 573 -2.90 -39.00 -90.04
CA ASN A 573 -2.89 -40.34 -89.42
C ASN A 573 -2.61 -40.27 -87.90
N ILE A 574 -3.49 -40.81 -87.07
CA ILE A 574 -3.40 -40.82 -85.63
C ILE A 574 -2.40 -41.83 -85.10
N SER A 575 -1.24 -41.41 -84.73
CA SER A 575 -0.24 -42.23 -84.02
C SER A 575 -0.36 -42.04 -82.48
N VAL A 576 -0.25 -43.17 -81.74
CA VAL A 576 -0.29 -43.18 -80.26
C VAL A 576 1.04 -43.63 -79.70
N SER A 577 1.78 -42.71 -79.07
CA SER A 577 3.09 -43.02 -78.50
C SER A 577 3.03 -43.94 -77.30
N LYS A 578 4.01 -44.88 -77.20
CA LYS A 578 4.16 -45.79 -76.07
C LYS A 578 4.54 -45.06 -74.76
N THR A 579 4.02 -45.60 -73.64
CA THR A 579 4.54 -45.20 -72.28
C THR A 579 5.58 -46.21 -71.77
N VAL A 580 6.31 -45.89 -70.75
CA VAL A 580 7.32 -46.70 -70.08
C VAL A 580 7.03 -46.81 -68.60
N ILE A 581 7.03 -47.99 -68.00
CA ILE A 581 6.91 -48.18 -66.54
C ILE A 581 8.21 -47.76 -65.90
N LYS A 582 8.14 -46.68 -65.08
CA LYS A 582 9.28 -46.17 -64.28
C LYS A 582 9.59 -47.06 -63.09
N LYS A 583 8.57 -47.42 -62.31
CA LYS A 583 8.73 -48.22 -61.09
C LYS A 583 7.49 -49.05 -60.77
N VAL A 584 7.72 -50.23 -60.25
CA VAL A 584 6.67 -51.01 -59.60
C VAL A 584 7.13 -51.33 -58.20
N SER A 585 6.34 -50.91 -57.21
CA SER A 585 6.66 -51.07 -55.80
C SER A 585 5.59 -51.94 -55.11
N ALA A 586 6.02 -52.92 -54.33
CA ALA A 586 5.11 -53.63 -53.45
C ALA A 586 4.71 -52.75 -52.27
N LEU A 587 3.43 -52.68 -52.01
CA LEU A 587 2.89 -51.98 -50.84
C LEU A 587 2.33 -53.00 -49.84
N LYS A 588 2.22 -52.66 -48.58
CA LYS A 588 1.54 -53.47 -47.56
C LYS A 588 0.07 -53.71 -47.93
N LYS A 589 -0.59 -54.62 -47.30
CA LYS A 589 -2.02 -55.00 -47.53
C LYS A 589 -2.32 -55.48 -48.94
N LYS A 590 -1.47 -56.40 -49.46
CA LYS A 590 -1.66 -57.08 -50.76
C LYS A 590 -1.81 -56.14 -51.97
N LYS A 591 -1.02 -55.05 -51.99
CA LYS A 591 -1.11 -53.99 -53.02
C LYS A 591 0.23 -53.78 -53.73
N ALA A 592 0.16 -53.26 -54.94
CA ALA A 592 1.31 -52.79 -55.72
C ALA A 592 0.99 -51.40 -56.34
N LEU A 593 1.99 -50.55 -56.36
CA LEU A 593 1.92 -49.25 -57.04
C LEU A 593 2.78 -49.33 -58.32
N ILE A 594 2.18 -49.00 -59.42
CA ILE A 594 2.80 -48.95 -60.75
C ILE A 594 2.89 -47.46 -61.12
N LYS A 595 4.08 -46.95 -61.37
CA LYS A 595 4.33 -45.62 -61.90
C LYS A 595 4.92 -45.68 -63.27
N TYR A 596 4.41 -44.89 -64.20
CA TYR A 596 4.80 -44.89 -65.63
C TYR A 596 4.84 -43.47 -66.15
N ASN A 597 5.46 -43.28 -67.33
CA ASN A 597 5.56 -41.96 -67.93
C ASN A 597 4.18 -41.48 -68.38
N LYS A 598 3.90 -40.22 -68.10
CA LYS A 598 2.74 -39.54 -68.72
C LYS A 598 3.04 -39.35 -70.19
N VAL A 599 2.11 -39.64 -71.06
CA VAL A 599 2.20 -39.39 -72.51
C VAL A 599 1.24 -38.31 -72.87
N GLN A 600 1.74 -37.30 -73.55
CA GLN A 600 0.95 -36.15 -73.96
C GLN A 600 -0.19 -36.59 -74.91
N GLY A 601 -1.39 -36.07 -74.67
CA GLY A 601 -2.56 -36.47 -75.46
C GLY A 601 -3.16 -37.80 -75.12
N ALA A 602 -2.71 -38.50 -74.08
CA ALA A 602 -3.31 -39.69 -73.58
C ALA A 602 -4.64 -39.42 -72.88
N SER A 603 -5.70 -40.12 -73.31
CA SER A 603 -7.02 -40.02 -72.67
C SER A 603 -7.07 -40.90 -71.38
N SER A 604 -6.35 -41.98 -71.38
CA SER A 604 -6.20 -42.88 -70.25
C SER A 604 -5.07 -43.90 -70.50
N TYR A 605 -4.81 -44.75 -69.52
CA TYR A 605 -3.81 -45.84 -69.59
C TYR A 605 -4.46 -47.14 -69.16
N GLN A 606 -4.16 -48.22 -69.90
CA GLN A 606 -4.51 -49.55 -69.48
C GLN A 606 -3.30 -50.27 -68.91
N VAL A 607 -3.47 -50.70 -67.68
CA VAL A 607 -2.43 -51.47 -66.96
C VAL A 607 -2.88 -52.90 -66.89
N GLN A 608 -2.04 -53.80 -67.46
CA GLN A 608 -2.22 -55.21 -67.36
C GLN A 608 -1.25 -55.84 -66.33
N TYR A 609 -1.75 -56.81 -65.59
CA TYR A 609 -0.94 -57.53 -64.62
C TYR A 609 -1.32 -58.97 -64.53
N SER A 610 -0.29 -59.83 -64.36
CA SER A 610 -0.43 -61.29 -64.33
C SER A 610 0.68 -61.93 -63.47
N MET A 611 0.45 -63.11 -62.96
CA MET A 611 1.50 -63.89 -62.34
C MET A 611 2.43 -64.58 -63.38
N LYS A 612 2.03 -64.64 -64.63
CA LYS A 612 2.82 -65.19 -65.74
C LYS A 612 3.45 -64.06 -66.57
N LYS A 613 4.71 -64.20 -66.94
CA LYS A 613 5.48 -63.19 -67.69
C LYS A 613 4.93 -62.93 -69.10
N ASN A 614 4.30 -63.91 -69.66
CA ASN A 614 3.61 -63.81 -70.97
C ASN A 614 2.21 -63.16 -70.89
N PHE A 615 1.76 -62.74 -69.74
CA PHE A 615 0.47 -62.13 -69.46
C PHE A 615 -0.74 -63.08 -69.73
N ALA A 616 -0.53 -64.37 -69.73
CA ALA A 616 -1.66 -65.29 -69.79
C ALA A 616 -2.55 -65.12 -68.57
N ARG A 617 -3.89 -65.03 -68.79
CA ARG A 617 -4.93 -64.73 -67.78
C ARG A 617 -4.69 -63.43 -67.06
N ALA A 618 -4.19 -62.41 -67.75
CA ALA A 618 -3.92 -61.11 -67.20
C ALA A 618 -5.21 -60.33 -66.84
N LYS A 619 -5.21 -59.67 -65.72
CA LYS A 619 -6.22 -58.67 -65.33
C LYS A 619 -5.82 -57.30 -65.83
N THR A 620 -6.81 -56.56 -66.36
CA THR A 620 -6.60 -55.16 -66.88
C THR A 620 -7.36 -54.19 -66.04
N LYS A 621 -6.71 -53.06 -65.70
CA LYS A 621 -7.33 -51.87 -65.05
C LYS A 621 -6.97 -50.65 -65.83
N THR A 622 -7.93 -49.71 -65.90
CA THR A 622 -7.73 -48.39 -66.56
C THR A 622 -7.38 -47.33 -65.50
N ALA A 623 -6.47 -46.45 -65.87
CA ALA A 623 -6.05 -45.37 -65.04
C ALA A 623 -6.06 -44.07 -65.86
N LYS A 624 -6.48 -42.90 -65.26
CA LYS A 624 -6.44 -41.63 -65.90
C LYS A 624 -5.11 -40.88 -65.67
N GLY A 625 -4.35 -41.26 -64.65
CA GLY A 625 -3.07 -40.63 -64.32
C GLY A 625 -1.87 -41.51 -64.67
N ASN A 626 -0.65 -41.05 -64.30
CA ASN A 626 0.62 -41.73 -64.57
C ASN A 626 1.01 -42.77 -63.52
N SER A 627 0.07 -43.17 -62.70
CA SER A 627 0.24 -44.27 -61.76
C SER A 627 -1.06 -45.05 -61.49
N LEU A 628 -0.96 -46.28 -61.10
CA LEU A 628 -2.09 -47.10 -60.67
C LEU A 628 -1.71 -47.94 -59.45
N LYS A 629 -2.60 -47.99 -58.49
CA LYS A 629 -2.50 -48.83 -57.32
C LYS A 629 -3.40 -50.11 -57.61
N VAL A 630 -2.78 -51.24 -57.60
CA VAL A 630 -3.48 -52.52 -57.78
C VAL A 630 -3.55 -53.22 -56.43
N SER A 631 -4.72 -53.72 -56.04
CA SER A 631 -5.00 -54.42 -54.79
C SER A 631 -5.45 -55.90 -55.05
N GLY A 632 -5.52 -56.68 -53.99
CA GLY A 632 -5.98 -58.10 -54.09
C GLY A 632 -4.93 -59.03 -54.64
N LEU A 633 -3.66 -58.71 -54.51
CA LEU A 633 -2.58 -59.55 -54.98
C LEU A 633 -2.35 -60.74 -54.02
N LYS A 634 -2.04 -61.94 -54.52
CA LYS A 634 -1.67 -63.08 -53.67
C LYS A 634 -0.29 -62.87 -53.07
N VAL A 635 -0.19 -62.90 -51.73
CA VAL A 635 1.05 -62.66 -50.98
C VAL A 635 2.14 -63.66 -51.41
N LYS A 636 3.40 -63.20 -51.41
CA LYS A 636 4.59 -63.95 -51.82
C LYS A 636 4.63 -64.37 -53.31
N LYS A 637 3.58 -64.11 -54.11
CA LYS A 637 3.59 -64.35 -55.55
C LYS A 637 4.17 -63.16 -56.30
N LYS A 638 4.89 -63.45 -57.40
CA LYS A 638 5.47 -62.47 -58.31
C LYS A 638 4.43 -62.11 -59.36
N TYR A 639 4.22 -60.79 -59.55
CA TYR A 639 3.33 -60.19 -60.55
C TYR A 639 4.15 -59.36 -61.54
N TYR A 640 3.80 -59.48 -62.80
CA TYR A 640 4.33 -58.73 -63.94
C TYR A 640 3.31 -57.70 -64.36
N PHE A 641 3.80 -56.52 -64.78
CA PHE A 641 2.97 -55.39 -65.15
C PHE A 641 3.46 -54.83 -66.48
N ARG A 642 2.50 -54.43 -67.31
CA ARG A 642 2.73 -53.63 -68.51
C ARG A 642 1.62 -52.62 -68.68
N VAL A 643 1.89 -51.49 -69.39
CA VAL A 643 0.98 -50.37 -69.54
C VAL A 643 0.92 -49.97 -70.99
N ARG A 644 -0.24 -49.63 -71.49
CA ARG A 644 -0.39 -48.99 -72.80
C ARG A 644 -1.22 -47.67 -72.68
N VAL A 645 -1.00 -46.78 -73.61
CA VAL A 645 -1.73 -45.50 -73.74
C VAL A 645 -3.00 -45.71 -74.51
N CYS A 646 -4.08 -45.08 -74.07
CA CYS A 646 -5.35 -44.98 -74.76
C CYS A 646 -5.59 -43.52 -75.13
N LYS A 647 -5.81 -43.24 -76.38
CA LYS A 647 -6.15 -41.90 -76.90
C LYS A 647 -7.52 -42.00 -77.59
N LYS A 648 -8.47 -41.11 -77.14
CA LYS A 648 -9.78 -40.96 -77.79
C LYS A 648 -9.71 -39.82 -78.76
N VAL A 649 -10.11 -40.03 -79.98
CA VAL A 649 -10.25 -39.02 -81.03
C VAL A 649 -11.55 -39.26 -81.74
N ASN A 650 -12.44 -38.34 -81.80
CA ASN A 650 -13.74 -38.40 -82.46
C ASN A 650 -14.54 -39.65 -82.07
N GLY A 651 -14.65 -39.91 -80.76
CA GLY A 651 -15.41 -41.10 -80.24
C GLY A 651 -14.69 -42.43 -80.30
N LYS A 652 -13.65 -42.61 -81.12
CA LYS A 652 -12.90 -43.87 -81.33
C LYS A 652 -11.64 -43.90 -80.45
N THR A 653 -11.38 -45.07 -79.82
CA THR A 653 -10.21 -45.24 -78.95
C THR A 653 -9.08 -45.88 -79.71
N TYR A 654 -7.94 -45.27 -79.71
CA TYR A 654 -6.68 -45.74 -80.27
C TYR A 654 -5.72 -46.20 -79.14
N TYR A 655 -4.97 -47.26 -79.35
CA TYR A 655 -4.05 -47.80 -78.34
C TYR A 655 -2.61 -47.77 -78.84
N SER A 656 -1.69 -47.43 -77.92
CA SER A 656 -0.27 -47.64 -78.18
C SER A 656 0.10 -49.15 -78.06
N GLY A 657 1.28 -49.52 -78.51
CA GLY A 657 1.90 -50.78 -78.09
C GLY A 657 2.11 -50.84 -76.57
N TRP A 658 2.25 -51.96 -75.99
CA TRP A 658 2.54 -52.19 -74.59
C TRP A 658 3.92 -51.65 -74.23
N SER A 659 4.07 -51.16 -72.95
CA SER A 659 5.31 -50.70 -72.37
C SER A 659 6.28 -51.88 -72.10
N ASN A 660 7.48 -51.53 -71.58
CA ASN A 660 8.34 -52.52 -70.92
C ASN A 660 7.61 -53.23 -69.79
N VAL A 661 8.04 -54.42 -69.45
CA VAL A 661 7.50 -55.21 -68.36
C VAL A 661 8.36 -55.02 -67.09
N LYS A 662 7.70 -54.69 -65.98
CA LYS A 662 8.35 -54.72 -64.65
C LYS A 662 7.56 -55.67 -63.73
N SER A 663 8.23 -56.23 -62.74
CA SER A 663 7.61 -57.15 -61.80
C SER A 663 7.91 -56.82 -60.37
N VAL A 664 7.04 -57.25 -59.49
CA VAL A 664 7.24 -57.19 -58.05
C VAL A 664 6.63 -58.42 -57.34
N LYS A 665 7.22 -58.82 -56.24
CA LYS A 665 6.68 -59.86 -55.36
C LYS A 665 5.74 -59.17 -54.33
N ALA A 666 4.47 -59.63 -54.29
CA ALA A 666 3.48 -59.00 -53.40
C ALA A 666 3.78 -59.25 -51.93
N LYS A 667 3.67 -58.17 -51.10
CA LYS A 667 3.90 -58.18 -49.65
C LYS A 667 2.57 -58.35 -48.91
N LYS A 668 2.68 -58.88 -47.68
CA LYS A 668 1.56 -59.01 -46.75
C LYS A 668 1.02 -57.60 -46.35
#